data_d9986a021f67a70bfae3497e166d684e
#
_entry.id   d9986a021f67a70bfae3497e166d684e
#
_cell.length_a   1.000
_cell.length_b   1.000
_cell.length_c   1.000
_cell.angle_alpha   90.00
_cell.angle_beta   90.00
_cell.angle_gamma   90.00
#
_symmetry.space_group_name_H-M   'P 1'
#
loop_
_entity.id
_entity.type
_entity.pdbx_description
1 polymer ?
#
loop_
_entity_poly.entity_id
_entity_poly.type
_entity_poly.pdbx_seq_one_letter_code
_entity_poly.pdbx_strand_id
1 'polypeptide(L)'
;MEVHRCRFVDYTPHTITSLAFSTRSTLDDNKPTPLDLRLAVGRSNGDIEIWNPRHNWTHELTLAGSLGRSVEGLCWVTTYSSSHPSTTGASRKVESSRLFSIGGSTYITEWNLATGQPLINYDCNAGVIWTIDVNSTGDKLAVGCDDGSVVVVDISGGKGSLEHDIICQRQDARVLSLKWNKNEQIIGGCADGRIRVWSFQPETKGRIMATMRVDKSKTESTLVWSLDVLKNKHQFISGDSTGHVKIWDLRYFTLVQSFKIHDADVLSIVCNLKEDKFYSLGIDRKIHQFDLLNTKTSSKWVHSYNRLLHSNDIRAMAIYESKNLNVLVSGGVERAIVIQNLQSFHDGKYKKLLINQQKSNVVVDDDADNNDNRLIALWSDQTVKIWKVCDSSKQKLVSKLTLSDDENITSVDLKNNVLVVAKMSSVKVYELFEVAEDKYKVSKIRDENFDSLVSGAKIVKLLNDAQFLVVTPDEEIYRFKINFDDKDDGEATITLEEEVELFENDNDDKNNGSFSYSINHLTITPDSQTLIISRFNGSIEIYPLFNNDKIQNPYTLTKLSLSPHLIACRNSERLVVLTEENKLFEFNIGTQEQGQGQGQGQGQGLTAWSKRNSEYLPRQFTALEDKPQGMFVQSDKVWIYGTTWICFFDLTKNIPINKMYKNLSIGRKRNRSGLTINDADYLDGEEASVHQIEQGMKQSGLDKMRQHIKDEGEDEEQLEAGDAEINALDKKAFWMTEKYRPIMKVANFGENALVVIERPYFALPTTPAFDLPKLRV
;
A
#
# COMPACT_ATOMS: atom_id res chain seq x y z
N MET A 1 9.61 -32.30 -3.20
CA MET A 1 8.83 -31.20 -2.67
C MET A 1 7.53 -31.08 -3.45
N GLU A 2 6.42 -31.34 -2.83
CA GLU A 2 5.09 -31.30 -3.45
C GLU A 2 4.54 -29.88 -3.41
N VAL A 3 3.83 -29.45 -4.47
CA VAL A 3 3.24 -28.12 -4.55
C VAL A 3 1.74 -28.23 -4.79
N HIS A 4 0.95 -27.91 -3.77
CA HIS A 4 -0.50 -27.85 -3.85
C HIS A 4 -0.96 -26.49 -4.40
N ARG A 5 -1.56 -26.48 -5.59
CA ARG A 5 -2.06 -25.24 -6.23
C ARG A 5 -3.55 -25.06 -5.98
N CYS A 6 -3.90 -24.04 -5.24
CA CYS A 6 -5.27 -23.71 -4.86
C CYS A 6 -5.81 -22.52 -5.64
N ARG A 7 -7.01 -22.65 -6.24
CA ARG A 7 -7.65 -21.63 -7.08
C ARG A 7 -9.10 -21.36 -6.70
N PHE A 8 -9.39 -21.36 -5.43
CA PHE A 8 -10.75 -21.20 -4.90
C PHE A 8 -11.07 -19.79 -4.43
N VAL A 9 -10.23 -18.84 -4.72
CA VAL A 9 -10.30 -17.51 -4.13
C VAL A 9 -11.40 -16.67 -4.76
N ASP A 10 -12.39 -16.36 -3.97
CA ASP A 10 -13.54 -15.50 -4.29
C ASP A 10 -13.28 -14.02 -3.95
N TYR A 11 -12.07 -13.69 -3.51
CA TYR A 11 -11.72 -12.33 -3.15
C TYR A 11 -11.61 -11.44 -4.38
N THR A 12 -12.45 -10.43 -4.44
CA THR A 12 -12.38 -9.37 -5.45
C THR A 12 -12.13 -8.05 -4.74
N PRO A 13 -10.97 -7.40 -4.95
CA PRO A 13 -10.74 -6.08 -4.37
C PRO A 13 -11.73 -5.06 -4.91
N HIS A 14 -11.98 -4.02 -4.12
CA HIS A 14 -12.95 -2.99 -4.45
C HIS A 14 -12.40 -1.96 -5.43
N THR A 15 -13.31 -1.26 -6.11
CA THR A 15 -13.00 -0.20 -7.07
C THR A 15 -12.20 0.92 -6.40
N ILE A 16 -11.22 1.48 -7.11
CA ILE A 16 -10.53 2.71 -6.69
C ILE A 16 -11.44 3.90 -7.04
N THR A 17 -11.75 4.71 -6.04
CA THR A 17 -12.66 5.85 -6.17
C THR A 17 -11.95 7.19 -6.02
N SER A 18 -10.88 7.25 -5.22
CA SER A 18 -10.12 8.47 -4.97
C SER A 18 -8.63 8.22 -4.80
N LEU A 19 -7.81 9.21 -5.14
CA LEU A 19 -6.35 9.19 -5.04
C LEU A 19 -5.85 10.55 -4.55
N ALA A 20 -4.94 10.57 -3.56
CA ALA A 20 -4.34 11.81 -3.08
C ALA A 20 -2.91 11.59 -2.55
N PHE A 21 -1.96 12.45 -2.95
CA PHE A 21 -0.61 12.46 -2.40
C PHE A 21 -0.54 13.29 -1.11
N SER A 22 0.28 12.82 -0.15
CA SER A 22 0.40 13.43 1.18
C SER A 22 1.08 14.79 1.17
N THR A 23 1.95 15.04 0.22
CA THR A 23 2.71 16.29 0.11
C THR A 23 2.45 16.96 -1.22
N ARG A 24 2.56 18.29 -1.24
CA ARG A 24 2.42 19.06 -2.48
C ARG A 24 3.64 18.90 -3.36
N SER A 25 3.43 18.88 -4.65
CA SER A 25 4.50 18.92 -5.67
C SER A 25 5.41 20.13 -5.47
N THR A 26 6.70 19.98 -5.81
CA THR A 26 7.70 21.03 -5.72
C THR A 26 8.64 20.97 -6.93
N LEU A 27 8.88 22.12 -7.57
CA LEU A 27 9.83 22.28 -8.69
C LEU A 27 11.23 22.71 -8.22
N ASP A 28 11.45 22.81 -6.93
CA ASP A 28 12.75 23.21 -6.41
C ASP A 28 13.75 22.07 -6.61
N ASP A 29 14.63 22.22 -7.60
CA ASP A 29 15.65 21.22 -7.95
C ASP A 29 16.62 20.90 -6.80
N ASN A 30 16.69 21.78 -5.79
CA ASN A 30 17.51 21.56 -4.62
C ASN A 30 16.82 20.72 -3.53
N LYS A 31 15.51 20.44 -3.68
CA LYS A 31 14.75 19.65 -2.71
C LYS A 31 14.55 18.23 -3.19
N PRO A 32 15.12 17.23 -2.52
CA PRO A 32 14.83 15.83 -2.82
C PRO A 32 13.36 15.50 -2.50
N THR A 33 12.87 14.41 -3.08
CA THR A 33 11.55 13.88 -2.74
C THR A 33 11.46 13.64 -1.23
N PRO A 34 10.43 14.16 -0.53
CA PRO A 34 10.28 13.95 0.91
C PRO A 34 10.26 12.46 1.28
N LEU A 35 10.87 12.12 2.41
CA LEU A 35 10.85 10.75 2.94
C LEU A 35 9.43 10.32 3.32
N ASP A 36 8.62 11.27 3.73
CA ASP A 36 7.24 11.06 4.21
C ASP A 36 6.20 11.15 3.09
N LEU A 37 6.63 11.11 1.82
CA LEU A 37 5.70 11.08 0.71
C LEU A 37 4.91 9.76 0.71
N ARG A 38 3.59 9.86 0.73
CA ARG A 38 2.64 8.74 0.66
C ARG A 38 1.56 9.04 -0.36
N LEU A 39 1.00 7.98 -0.93
CA LEU A 39 -0.21 8.02 -1.73
C LEU A 39 -1.34 7.34 -0.95
N ALA A 40 -2.44 8.05 -0.71
CA ALA A 40 -3.66 7.45 -0.22
C ALA A 40 -4.55 7.04 -1.38
N VAL A 41 -5.09 5.82 -1.30
CA VAL A 41 -5.98 5.22 -2.30
C VAL A 41 -7.28 4.85 -1.63
N GLY A 42 -8.36 5.53 -1.95
CA GLY A 42 -9.70 5.24 -1.44
C GLY A 42 -10.39 4.16 -2.26
N ARG A 43 -11.09 3.28 -1.56
CA ARG A 43 -11.85 2.17 -2.14
C ARG A 43 -13.35 2.32 -1.92
N SER A 44 -14.13 1.66 -2.77
CA SER A 44 -15.60 1.70 -2.69
C SER A 44 -16.21 0.97 -1.48
N ASN A 45 -15.43 0.17 -0.76
CA ASN A 45 -15.84 -0.47 0.51
C ASN A 45 -15.44 0.35 1.75
N GLY A 46 -14.93 1.56 1.57
CA GLY A 46 -14.50 2.43 2.66
C GLY A 46 -13.05 2.26 3.09
N ASP A 47 -12.33 1.27 2.60
CA ASP A 47 -10.90 1.10 2.91
C ASP A 47 -10.06 2.22 2.29
N ILE A 48 -9.04 2.65 3.02
CA ILE A 48 -8.03 3.58 2.52
C ILE A 48 -6.66 2.90 2.62
N GLU A 49 -6.02 2.70 1.48
CA GLU A 49 -4.69 2.13 1.41
C GLU A 49 -3.63 3.22 1.38
N ILE A 50 -2.58 3.05 2.15
CA ILE A 50 -1.43 3.94 2.18
C ILE A 50 -0.26 3.26 1.48
N TRP A 51 0.20 3.87 0.39
CA TRP A 51 1.28 3.40 -0.45
C TRP A 51 2.48 4.32 -0.36
N ASN A 52 3.67 3.73 -0.27
CA ASN A 52 4.93 4.47 -0.33
C ASN A 52 5.48 4.46 -1.76
N PRO A 53 5.57 5.62 -2.44
CA PRO A 53 6.07 5.69 -3.81
C PRO A 53 7.56 5.37 -3.95
N ARG A 54 8.30 5.41 -2.85
CA ARG A 54 9.73 5.08 -2.83
C ARG A 54 9.92 3.58 -2.98
N HIS A 55 11.08 3.18 -3.42
CA HIS A 55 11.47 1.77 -3.50
C HIS A 55 10.41 0.87 -4.15
N ASN A 56 9.92 1.30 -5.32
CA ASN A 56 8.98 0.51 -6.14
C ASN A 56 7.54 0.38 -5.62
N TRP A 57 7.00 1.35 -4.90
CA TRP A 57 5.58 1.36 -4.51
C TRP A 57 5.21 0.25 -3.53
N THR A 58 5.63 0.39 -2.30
CA THR A 58 5.28 -0.54 -1.21
C THR A 58 3.92 -0.18 -0.60
N HIS A 59 3.07 -1.17 -0.38
CA HIS A 59 1.87 -1.02 0.42
C HIS A 59 2.26 -1.06 1.91
N GLU A 60 1.97 -0.01 2.65
CA GLU A 60 2.34 0.10 4.07
C GLU A 60 1.18 -0.28 5.00
N LEU A 61 0.01 0.33 4.80
CA LEU A 61 -1.12 0.23 5.72
C LEU A 61 -2.45 0.24 4.96
N THR A 62 -3.45 -0.46 5.48
CA THR A 62 -4.86 -0.29 5.12
C THR A 62 -5.63 0.20 6.33
N LEU A 63 -6.26 1.35 6.22
CA LEU A 63 -7.25 1.83 7.19
C LEU A 63 -8.56 1.14 6.88
N ALA A 64 -9.09 0.40 7.85
CA ALA A 64 -10.28 -0.40 7.66
C ALA A 64 -11.53 0.49 7.50
N GLY A 65 -12.27 0.25 6.45
CA GLY A 65 -13.54 0.91 6.18
C GLY A 65 -14.72 0.25 6.90
N SER A 66 -15.91 0.64 6.48
CA SER A 66 -17.15 0.09 7.03
C SER A 66 -18.21 -0.08 5.94
N LEU A 67 -19.12 -1.02 6.16
CA LEU A 67 -20.22 -1.31 5.26
C LEU A 67 -21.05 -0.04 4.96
N GLY A 68 -21.36 0.19 3.69
CA GLY A 68 -22.16 1.33 3.25
C GLY A 68 -21.43 2.68 3.20
N ARG A 69 -20.14 2.72 3.50
CA ARG A 69 -19.29 3.91 3.37
C ARG A 69 -18.25 3.70 2.30
N SER A 70 -18.41 4.34 1.14
CA SER A 70 -17.34 4.44 0.14
C SER A 70 -16.42 5.63 0.45
N VAL A 71 -15.21 5.64 -0.09
CA VAL A 71 -14.30 6.79 -0.01
C VAL A 71 -14.31 7.50 -1.36
N GLU A 72 -15.15 8.51 -1.53
CA GLU A 72 -15.29 9.22 -2.80
C GLU A 72 -14.31 10.40 -2.94
N GLY A 73 -13.76 10.90 -1.84
CA GLY A 73 -12.76 11.96 -1.85
C GLY A 73 -11.75 11.82 -0.73
N LEU A 74 -10.52 12.16 -1.04
CA LEU A 74 -9.39 12.18 -0.12
C LEU A 74 -8.68 13.54 -0.18
N CYS A 75 -8.29 14.04 0.96
CA CYS A 75 -7.53 15.28 1.06
C CYS A 75 -6.44 15.17 2.13
N TRP A 76 -5.22 15.58 1.78
CA TRP A 76 -4.11 15.65 2.71
C TRP A 76 -3.80 17.10 3.08
N VAL A 77 -3.51 17.30 4.36
CA VAL A 77 -3.02 18.57 4.89
C VAL A 77 -1.69 18.32 5.57
N THR A 78 -0.63 18.89 5.01
CA THR A 78 0.73 18.74 5.53
C THR A 78 1.24 20.09 6.00
N THR A 79 1.59 20.18 7.26
CA THR A 79 2.24 21.34 7.87
C THR A 79 3.74 21.15 7.92
N TYR A 80 4.49 22.22 7.66
CA TYR A 80 5.95 22.20 7.70
C TYR A 80 6.44 23.07 8.85
N SER A 81 7.45 22.57 9.58
CA SER A 81 8.05 23.34 10.67
C SER A 81 8.60 24.69 10.19
N SER A 82 8.26 25.75 10.88
CA SER A 82 8.70 27.12 10.61
C SER A 82 10.11 27.44 11.12
N SER A 83 10.93 26.42 11.41
CA SER A 83 12.31 26.65 11.85
C SER A 83 13.04 27.55 10.85
N HIS A 84 13.58 28.66 11.34
CA HIS A 84 14.27 29.71 10.60
C HIS A 84 15.20 29.18 9.50
N PRO A 85 15.25 29.82 8.33
CA PRO A 85 16.14 29.44 7.26
C PRO A 85 17.60 29.81 7.63
N SER A 86 18.19 29.05 8.52
CA SER A 86 19.62 29.14 8.78
C SER A 86 20.32 27.98 8.07
N THR A 87 21.08 28.37 7.06
CA THR A 87 22.11 27.59 6.35
C THR A 87 21.65 26.43 5.45
N THR A 88 21.77 26.69 4.16
CA THR A 88 22.14 25.74 3.10
C THR A 88 21.63 24.29 3.21
N GLY A 89 20.54 23.99 2.51
CA GLY A 89 20.28 22.62 2.05
C GLY A 89 19.45 21.71 2.93
N ALA A 90 18.93 22.13 4.08
CA ALA A 90 18.07 21.29 4.91
C ALA A 90 16.65 21.21 4.31
N SER A 91 16.18 20.00 4.02
CA SER A 91 14.78 19.74 3.67
C SER A 91 13.87 20.21 4.84
N ARG A 92 12.80 20.93 4.53
CA ARG A 92 11.78 21.27 5.54
C ARG A 92 11.24 19.99 6.15
N LYS A 93 11.42 19.82 7.44
CA LYS A 93 10.87 18.67 8.16
C LYS A 93 9.34 18.82 8.16
N VAL A 94 8.63 17.77 7.78
CA VAL A 94 7.18 17.69 7.92
C VAL A 94 6.88 17.64 9.41
N GLU A 95 6.09 18.59 9.89
CA GLU A 95 5.70 18.67 11.30
C GLU A 95 4.52 17.77 11.59
N SER A 96 3.50 17.84 10.74
CA SER A 96 2.36 16.94 10.82
C SER A 96 1.74 16.71 9.45
N SER A 97 1.14 15.53 9.27
CA SER A 97 0.37 15.16 8.09
C SER A 97 -0.98 14.63 8.55
N ARG A 98 -2.06 15.22 8.05
CA ARG A 98 -3.45 14.89 8.39
C ARG A 98 -4.15 14.39 7.14
N LEU A 99 -4.88 13.28 7.26
CA LEU A 99 -5.67 12.69 6.18
C LEU A 99 -7.15 12.85 6.47
N PHE A 100 -7.87 13.41 5.51
CA PHE A 100 -9.32 13.54 5.54
C PHE A 100 -9.95 12.73 4.43
N SER A 101 -11.07 12.08 4.72
CA SER A 101 -11.89 11.35 3.76
C SER A 101 -13.35 11.78 3.82
N ILE A 102 -13.99 11.66 2.66
CA ILE A 102 -15.43 11.83 2.50
C ILE A 102 -15.98 10.69 1.64
N GLY A 103 -17.25 10.38 1.77
CA GLY A 103 -17.91 9.47 0.84
C GLY A 103 -19.14 8.78 1.44
N GLY A 104 -20.22 8.80 0.69
CA GLY A 104 -21.48 8.13 1.02
C GLY A 104 -22.16 8.59 2.31
N SER A 105 -21.65 9.61 2.99
CA SER A 105 -22.13 10.09 4.29
C SER A 105 -22.13 11.61 4.39
N THR A 106 -22.69 12.14 5.48
CA THR A 106 -22.72 13.57 5.80
C THR A 106 -21.46 14.03 6.55
N TYR A 107 -20.53 13.12 6.82
CA TYR A 107 -19.38 13.33 7.68
C TYR A 107 -18.09 13.54 6.89
N ILE A 108 -17.25 14.46 7.38
CA ILE A 108 -15.82 14.50 7.10
C ILE A 108 -15.13 13.66 8.19
N THR A 109 -14.33 12.69 7.79
CA THR A 109 -13.57 11.85 8.72
C THR A 109 -12.10 12.23 8.67
N GLU A 110 -11.52 12.59 9.81
CA GLU A 110 -10.06 12.69 9.98
C GLU A 110 -9.52 11.36 10.49
N TRP A 111 -8.43 10.87 9.88
CA TRP A 111 -7.83 9.59 10.23
C TRP A 111 -6.55 9.77 11.04
N ASN A 112 -6.41 8.95 12.08
CA ASN A 112 -5.14 8.78 12.76
C ASN A 112 -4.37 7.62 12.11
N LEU A 113 -3.29 7.93 11.41
CA LEU A 113 -2.48 6.90 10.72
C LEU A 113 -1.72 5.99 11.68
N ALA A 114 -1.39 6.47 12.88
CA ALA A 114 -0.67 5.67 13.87
C ALA A 114 -1.58 4.58 14.45
N THR A 115 -2.81 4.92 14.86
CA THR A 115 -3.77 3.96 15.42
C THR A 115 -4.54 3.19 14.35
N GLY A 116 -4.63 3.74 13.13
CA GLY A 116 -5.44 3.18 12.03
C GLY A 116 -6.95 3.42 12.18
N GLN A 117 -7.36 4.26 13.14
CA GLN A 117 -8.75 4.55 13.45
C GLN A 117 -9.16 5.96 12.99
N PRO A 118 -10.47 6.21 12.80
CA PRO A 118 -10.98 7.56 12.68
C PRO A 118 -10.69 8.35 13.96
N LEU A 119 -10.06 9.51 13.82
CA LEU A 119 -9.80 10.41 14.96
C LEU A 119 -11.04 11.19 15.35
N ILE A 120 -11.73 11.75 14.34
CA ILE A 120 -12.97 12.51 14.50
C ILE A 120 -13.83 12.40 13.25
N ASN A 121 -15.14 12.38 13.44
CA ASN A 121 -16.14 12.50 12.39
C ASN A 121 -16.89 13.82 12.59
N TYR A 122 -16.78 14.73 11.63
CA TYR A 122 -17.44 16.03 11.66
C TYR A 122 -18.66 16.03 10.74
N ASP A 123 -19.86 16.21 11.29
CA ASP A 123 -21.09 16.28 10.51
C ASP A 123 -21.30 17.69 9.95
N CYS A 124 -21.42 17.79 8.64
CA CYS A 124 -21.68 19.06 7.95
C CYS A 124 -23.15 19.48 7.97
N ASN A 125 -24.07 18.61 8.37
CA ASN A 125 -25.53 18.84 8.41
C ASN A 125 -26.12 19.36 7.08
N ALA A 126 -25.51 18.99 5.94
CA ALA A 126 -25.85 19.51 4.61
C ALA A 126 -26.10 18.39 3.57
N GLY A 127 -26.46 17.20 4.04
CA GLY A 127 -26.64 16.02 3.20
C GLY A 127 -25.30 15.38 2.79
N VAL A 128 -25.33 14.44 1.85
CA VAL A 128 -24.17 13.70 1.41
C VAL A 128 -23.08 14.62 0.84
N ILE A 129 -21.83 14.39 1.23
CA ILE A 129 -20.68 15.16 0.75
C ILE A 129 -20.15 14.50 -0.52
N TRP A 130 -20.03 15.27 -1.62
CA TRP A 130 -19.55 14.82 -2.92
C TRP A 130 -18.10 15.16 -3.19
N THR A 131 -17.60 16.24 -2.62
CA THR A 131 -16.25 16.74 -2.94
C THR A 131 -15.64 17.46 -1.74
N ILE A 132 -14.31 17.39 -1.66
CA ILE A 132 -13.51 18.05 -0.62
C ILE A 132 -12.26 18.65 -1.25
N ASP A 133 -11.88 19.84 -0.80
CA ASP A 133 -10.60 20.46 -1.17
C ASP A 133 -10.09 21.35 -0.03
N VAL A 134 -8.76 21.54 0.02
CA VAL A 134 -8.06 22.34 1.03
C VAL A 134 -7.51 23.61 0.40
N ASN A 135 -7.57 24.70 1.15
CA ASN A 135 -7.02 25.98 0.73
C ASN A 135 -5.47 25.96 0.64
N SER A 136 -4.89 27.05 0.13
CA SER A 136 -3.44 27.11 -0.09
C SER A 136 -2.62 27.15 1.19
N THR A 137 -3.16 27.72 2.27
CA THR A 137 -2.52 27.78 3.60
C THR A 137 -2.60 26.46 4.36
N GLY A 138 -3.60 25.61 4.08
CA GLY A 138 -3.81 24.35 4.78
C GLY A 138 -4.54 24.51 6.12
N ASP A 139 -5.27 25.61 6.31
CA ASP A 139 -6.02 25.91 7.52
C ASP A 139 -7.53 25.74 7.37
N LYS A 140 -8.05 25.59 6.14
CA LYS A 140 -9.48 25.45 5.87
C LYS A 140 -9.77 24.35 4.85
N LEU A 141 -10.80 23.57 5.13
CA LEU A 141 -11.42 22.62 4.22
C LEU A 141 -12.72 23.21 3.66
N ALA A 142 -12.97 23.00 2.39
CA ALA A 142 -14.28 23.24 1.81
C ALA A 142 -14.87 21.94 1.28
N VAL A 143 -16.14 21.70 1.53
CA VAL A 143 -16.89 20.53 1.06
C VAL A 143 -18.14 20.96 0.31
N GLY A 144 -18.42 20.24 -0.76
CA GLY A 144 -19.64 20.42 -1.56
C GLY A 144 -20.65 19.33 -1.25
N CYS A 145 -21.88 19.76 -0.96
CA CYS A 145 -22.92 18.91 -0.41
C CYS A 145 -24.09 18.68 -1.38
N ASP A 146 -24.90 17.67 -1.07
CA ASP A 146 -26.06 17.24 -1.86
C ASP A 146 -27.20 18.27 -1.85
N ASP A 147 -27.34 19.00 -0.76
CA ASP A 147 -28.35 20.05 -0.62
C ASP A 147 -28.00 21.36 -1.37
N GLY A 148 -26.84 21.40 -2.04
CA GLY A 148 -26.37 22.55 -2.80
C GLY A 148 -25.62 23.59 -1.98
N SER A 149 -25.29 23.32 -0.73
CA SER A 149 -24.41 24.17 0.07
C SER A 149 -22.95 23.80 -0.10
N VAL A 150 -22.09 24.79 0.13
CA VAL A 150 -20.66 24.61 0.33
C VAL A 150 -20.37 24.96 1.77
N VAL A 151 -19.89 23.98 2.55
CA VAL A 151 -19.53 24.14 3.96
C VAL A 151 -18.03 24.32 4.07
N VAL A 152 -17.59 25.32 4.80
CA VAL A 152 -16.18 25.56 5.09
C VAL A 152 -15.91 25.27 6.57
N VAL A 153 -14.90 24.45 6.80
CA VAL A 153 -14.48 23.97 8.12
C VAL A 153 -13.07 24.46 8.41
N ASP A 154 -12.86 25.06 9.57
CA ASP A 154 -11.56 25.48 10.05
C ASP A 154 -10.82 24.29 10.67
N ILE A 155 -9.58 24.07 10.26
CA ILE A 155 -8.71 22.99 10.72
C ILE A 155 -7.40 23.51 11.32
N SER A 156 -7.30 24.81 11.59
CA SER A 156 -6.09 25.47 12.09
C SER A 156 -5.70 25.04 13.49
N GLY A 157 -6.63 24.50 14.29
CA GLY A 157 -6.40 24.01 15.64
C GLY A 157 -5.54 22.72 15.75
N GLY A 158 -5.15 22.13 14.62
CA GLY A 158 -4.32 20.91 14.59
C GLY A 158 -5.13 19.62 14.57
N LYS A 159 -4.48 18.48 14.91
CA LYS A 159 -5.10 17.15 14.88
C LYS A 159 -6.37 17.12 15.77
N GLY A 160 -7.46 16.57 15.20
CA GLY A 160 -8.74 16.43 15.90
C GLY A 160 -9.55 17.72 16.01
N SER A 161 -9.07 18.87 15.52
CA SER A 161 -9.82 20.12 15.50
C SER A 161 -10.48 20.30 14.14
N LEU A 162 -11.82 20.26 14.15
CA LEU A 162 -12.69 20.53 13.00
C LEU A 162 -13.80 21.48 13.49
N GLU A 163 -13.69 22.76 13.14
CA GLU A 163 -14.62 23.79 13.60
C GLU A 163 -15.40 24.40 12.44
N HIS A 164 -16.67 24.68 12.66
CA HIS A 164 -17.46 25.31 11.63
C HIS A 164 -17.01 26.76 11.39
N ASP A 165 -16.65 27.10 10.14
CA ASP A 165 -16.32 28.48 9.76
C ASP A 165 -17.53 29.18 9.12
N ILE A 166 -18.04 28.67 8.00
CA ILE A 166 -19.17 29.28 7.29
C ILE A 166 -19.87 28.27 6.36
N ILE A 167 -21.18 28.47 6.22
CA ILE A 167 -21.93 27.87 5.10
C ILE A 167 -22.08 28.94 4.02
N CYS A 168 -21.53 28.68 2.84
CA CYS A 168 -21.66 29.58 1.71
C CYS A 168 -23.10 29.65 1.20
N GLN A 169 -23.41 30.68 0.42
CA GLN A 169 -24.73 30.87 -0.17
C GLN A 169 -25.20 29.60 -0.90
N ARG A 170 -26.26 29.01 -0.37
CA ARG A 170 -26.88 27.78 -0.86
C ARG A 170 -27.52 27.98 -2.23
N GLN A 171 -27.64 26.92 -2.97
CA GLN A 171 -28.29 26.84 -4.24
C GLN A 171 -29.11 25.53 -4.36
N ASP A 172 -29.91 25.39 -5.39
CA ASP A 172 -30.87 24.28 -5.51
C ASP A 172 -30.24 22.98 -6.11
N ALA A 173 -28.99 23.04 -6.56
CA ALA A 173 -28.33 21.90 -7.23
C ALA A 173 -27.14 21.40 -6.41
N ARG A 174 -26.94 20.08 -6.41
CA ARG A 174 -25.79 19.40 -5.78
C ARG A 174 -24.46 19.98 -6.25
N VAL A 175 -23.50 20.12 -5.34
CA VAL A 175 -22.14 20.50 -5.68
C VAL A 175 -21.28 19.25 -5.81
N LEU A 176 -20.99 18.86 -7.08
CA LEU A 176 -20.31 17.60 -7.41
C LEU A 176 -18.78 17.69 -7.40
N SER A 177 -18.25 18.86 -7.72
CA SER A 177 -16.81 19.12 -7.75
C SER A 177 -16.51 20.49 -7.16
N LEU A 178 -15.34 20.62 -6.50
CA LEU A 178 -14.96 21.85 -5.80
C LEU A 178 -13.45 22.02 -5.81
N LYS A 179 -12.99 23.27 -6.01
CA LYS A 179 -11.58 23.65 -5.88
C LYS A 179 -11.41 25.04 -5.30
N TRP A 180 -10.38 25.17 -4.44
CA TRP A 180 -9.93 26.46 -3.95
C TRP A 180 -9.03 27.17 -4.97
N ASN A 181 -9.34 28.42 -5.26
CA ASN A 181 -8.39 29.33 -5.88
C ASN A 181 -7.66 30.14 -4.79
N LYS A 182 -6.43 29.69 -4.46
CA LYS A 182 -5.65 30.23 -3.33
C LYS A 182 -6.47 30.21 -2.02
N ASN A 183 -6.73 31.37 -1.43
CA ASN A 183 -7.55 31.54 -0.21
C ASN A 183 -8.71 32.52 -0.44
N GLU A 184 -8.94 32.93 -1.68
CA GLU A 184 -9.84 34.05 -2.00
C GLU A 184 -11.17 33.61 -2.59
N GLN A 185 -11.20 32.47 -3.27
CA GLN A 185 -12.38 32.01 -4.01
C GLN A 185 -12.52 30.51 -3.93
N ILE A 186 -13.75 30.03 -3.95
CA ILE A 186 -14.12 28.64 -4.08
C ILE A 186 -14.89 28.48 -5.39
N ILE A 187 -14.47 27.53 -6.23
CA ILE A 187 -15.10 27.23 -7.51
C ILE A 187 -15.78 25.88 -7.39
N GLY A 188 -17.07 25.80 -7.67
CA GLY A 188 -17.83 24.57 -7.59
C GLY A 188 -18.60 24.26 -8.86
N GLY A 189 -18.50 23.01 -9.30
CA GLY A 189 -19.25 22.44 -10.40
C GLY A 189 -20.51 21.74 -9.88
N CYS A 190 -21.64 22.03 -10.50
CA CYS A 190 -22.94 21.63 -10.00
C CYS A 190 -23.67 20.67 -10.95
N ALA A 191 -24.66 19.98 -10.41
CA ALA A 191 -25.49 19.01 -11.14
C ALA A 191 -26.48 19.65 -12.12
N ASP A 192 -26.62 20.99 -12.13
CA ASP A 192 -27.47 21.72 -13.06
C ASP A 192 -26.73 22.26 -14.30
N GLY A 193 -25.48 21.81 -14.52
CA GLY A 193 -24.64 22.27 -15.62
C GLY A 193 -24.10 23.69 -15.43
N ARG A 194 -24.03 24.14 -14.21
CA ARG A 194 -23.47 25.44 -13.89
C ARG A 194 -22.23 25.31 -13.04
N ILE A 195 -21.32 26.24 -13.23
CA ILE A 195 -20.15 26.43 -12.38
C ILE A 195 -20.37 27.74 -11.61
N ARG A 196 -20.24 27.68 -10.30
CA ARG A 196 -20.42 28.83 -9.43
C ARG A 196 -19.12 29.14 -8.71
N VAL A 197 -18.91 30.45 -8.49
CA VAL A 197 -17.73 30.94 -7.79
C VAL A 197 -18.20 31.68 -6.56
N TRP A 198 -17.79 31.25 -5.38
CA TRP A 198 -18.03 31.93 -4.11
C TRP A 198 -16.81 32.73 -3.71
N SER A 199 -17.08 33.95 -3.22
CA SER A 199 -16.01 34.77 -2.64
C SER A 199 -15.66 34.31 -1.24
N PHE A 200 -14.38 34.39 -0.93
CA PHE A 200 -13.86 34.18 0.42
C PHE A 200 -13.14 35.43 0.97
N GLN A 201 -13.33 36.58 0.31
CA GLN A 201 -12.85 37.88 0.80
C GLN A 201 -13.71 38.37 2.00
N PRO A 202 -13.12 39.08 2.96
CA PRO A 202 -13.78 39.42 4.23
C PRO A 202 -15.14 40.08 4.07
N GLU A 203 -15.31 40.98 3.10
CA GLU A 203 -16.55 41.75 2.89
C GLU A 203 -17.67 40.97 2.21
N THR A 204 -17.30 39.96 1.42
CA THR A 204 -18.23 39.18 0.58
C THR A 204 -18.16 37.69 0.85
N LYS A 205 -17.62 37.31 1.99
CA LYS A 205 -17.36 35.90 2.36
C LYS A 205 -18.63 35.06 2.23
N GLY A 206 -18.53 33.95 1.48
CA GLY A 206 -19.59 32.98 1.24
C GLY A 206 -20.63 33.37 0.20
N ARG A 207 -20.55 34.57 -0.44
CA ARG A 207 -21.50 34.98 -1.48
C ARG A 207 -21.07 34.48 -2.87
N ILE A 208 -22.06 34.20 -3.72
CA ILE A 208 -21.83 33.82 -5.13
C ILE A 208 -21.44 35.10 -5.90
N MET A 209 -20.23 35.10 -6.46
CA MET A 209 -19.72 36.18 -7.32
C MET A 209 -20.14 36.01 -8.78
N ALA A 210 -20.07 34.77 -9.28
CA ALA A 210 -20.33 34.48 -10.68
C ALA A 210 -20.99 33.11 -10.85
N THR A 211 -21.78 32.99 -11.90
CA THR A 211 -22.38 31.73 -12.33
C THR A 211 -22.18 31.59 -13.84
N MET A 212 -21.48 30.52 -14.24
CA MET A 212 -21.22 30.18 -15.63
C MET A 212 -22.02 28.96 -16.02
N ARG A 213 -22.47 28.89 -17.25
CA ARG A 213 -23.19 27.73 -17.78
C ARG A 213 -22.29 26.94 -18.71
N VAL A 214 -22.18 25.65 -18.42
CA VAL A 214 -21.28 24.77 -19.17
C VAL A 214 -21.87 24.42 -20.53
N ASP A 215 -23.12 23.93 -20.59
CA ASP A 215 -23.78 23.62 -21.85
C ASP A 215 -25.31 23.67 -21.70
N LYS A 216 -26.00 23.68 -22.82
CA LYS A 216 -27.43 23.72 -22.88
C LYS A 216 -27.96 22.44 -23.54
N SER A 217 -27.85 21.30 -22.83
CA SER A 217 -28.58 20.10 -23.26
C SER A 217 -30.08 20.41 -23.20
N LYS A 218 -30.80 19.90 -24.21
CA LYS A 218 -32.26 20.06 -24.30
C LYS A 218 -33.01 18.97 -23.54
N THR A 219 -32.36 17.83 -23.27
CA THR A 219 -32.98 16.61 -22.77
C THR A 219 -32.57 16.26 -21.36
N GLU A 220 -31.30 16.51 -20.96
CA GLU A 220 -30.75 16.14 -19.66
C GLU A 220 -29.91 17.26 -19.07
N SER A 221 -29.82 17.32 -17.73
CA SER A 221 -28.92 18.25 -17.05
C SER A 221 -27.48 17.78 -17.23
N THR A 222 -26.60 18.66 -17.69
CA THR A 222 -25.16 18.38 -17.79
C THR A 222 -24.54 18.45 -16.40
N LEU A 223 -23.81 17.41 -15.99
CA LEU A 223 -23.14 17.33 -14.70
C LEU A 223 -21.70 17.83 -14.83
N VAL A 224 -21.25 18.65 -13.91
CA VAL A 224 -19.83 19.10 -13.85
C VAL A 224 -19.09 18.27 -12.83
N TRP A 225 -18.45 17.19 -13.31
CA TRP A 225 -17.82 16.18 -12.45
C TRP A 225 -16.46 16.56 -11.91
N SER A 226 -15.72 17.36 -12.65
CA SER A 226 -14.33 17.66 -12.28
C SER A 226 -13.94 19.09 -12.57
N LEU A 227 -13.12 19.63 -11.68
CA LEU A 227 -12.54 20.96 -11.76
C LEU A 227 -11.06 20.90 -11.36
N ASP A 228 -10.23 21.74 -11.99
CA ASP A 228 -8.90 22.07 -11.49
C ASP A 228 -8.54 23.54 -11.80
N VAL A 229 -7.66 24.14 -11.00
CA VAL A 229 -7.38 25.58 -11.04
C VAL A 229 -5.93 25.86 -11.41
N LEU A 230 -5.72 26.65 -12.46
CA LEU A 230 -4.45 27.21 -12.89
C LEU A 230 -4.21 28.55 -12.16
N LYS A 231 -3.63 28.46 -10.96
CA LYS A 231 -3.51 29.58 -10.01
C LYS A 231 -2.68 30.75 -10.52
N ASN A 232 -1.65 30.45 -11.33
CA ASN A 232 -0.74 31.48 -11.88
C ASN A 232 -1.31 32.12 -13.14
N LYS A 233 -2.15 31.38 -13.88
CA LYS A 233 -2.74 31.86 -15.15
C LYS A 233 -4.10 32.52 -14.99
N HIS A 234 -4.66 32.49 -13.77
CA HIS A 234 -6.02 32.95 -13.51
C HIS A 234 -7.06 32.25 -14.43
N GLN A 235 -6.90 30.96 -14.62
CA GLN A 235 -7.80 30.10 -15.38
C GLN A 235 -8.21 28.91 -14.55
N PHE A 236 -9.27 28.26 -14.93
CA PHE A 236 -9.65 26.95 -14.39
C PHE A 236 -10.20 26.08 -15.52
N ILE A 237 -10.20 24.77 -15.26
CA ILE A 237 -10.61 23.75 -16.21
C ILE A 237 -11.78 23.00 -15.62
N SER A 238 -12.78 22.69 -16.46
CA SER A 238 -13.93 21.88 -16.07
C SER A 238 -14.11 20.70 -16.98
N GLY A 239 -14.51 19.55 -16.43
CA GLY A 239 -14.94 18.36 -17.14
C GLY A 239 -16.40 18.05 -16.88
N ASP A 240 -17.14 17.72 -17.93
CA ASP A 240 -18.58 17.51 -17.84
C ASP A 240 -19.03 16.11 -18.30
N SER A 241 -20.29 15.78 -18.02
CA SER A 241 -20.91 14.50 -18.36
C SER A 241 -21.12 14.29 -19.86
N THR A 242 -20.90 15.32 -20.67
CA THR A 242 -21.01 15.22 -22.12
C THR A 242 -19.67 14.96 -22.80
N GLY A 243 -18.58 14.80 -22.03
CA GLY A 243 -17.24 14.54 -22.53
C GLY A 243 -16.49 15.79 -22.98
N HIS A 244 -16.95 16.97 -22.60
CA HIS A 244 -16.24 18.20 -22.89
C HIS A 244 -15.27 18.56 -21.77
N VAL A 245 -14.09 19.04 -22.16
CA VAL A 245 -13.13 19.70 -21.31
C VAL A 245 -13.09 21.18 -21.70
N LYS A 246 -13.40 22.07 -20.77
CA LYS A 246 -13.54 23.51 -21.02
C LYS A 246 -12.61 24.31 -20.13
N ILE A 247 -12.01 25.33 -20.71
CA ILE A 247 -11.07 26.23 -20.04
C ILE A 247 -11.72 27.61 -19.91
N TRP A 248 -11.71 28.13 -18.69
CA TRP A 248 -12.39 29.33 -18.28
C TRP A 248 -11.40 30.38 -17.76
N ASP A 249 -11.68 31.64 -18.01
CA ASP A 249 -10.97 32.76 -17.40
C ASP A 249 -11.61 33.13 -16.06
N LEU A 250 -10.80 33.26 -14.99
CA LEU A 250 -11.25 33.62 -13.63
C LEU A 250 -11.44 35.14 -13.42
N ARG A 251 -10.94 35.98 -14.32
CA ARG A 251 -11.09 37.44 -14.20
C ARG A 251 -12.42 37.90 -14.77
N TYR A 252 -12.77 37.33 -15.93
CA TYR A 252 -13.97 37.74 -16.67
C TYR A 252 -15.07 36.70 -16.62
N PHE A 253 -14.83 35.52 -16.05
CA PHE A 253 -15.76 34.39 -15.96
C PHE A 253 -16.30 33.97 -17.33
N THR A 254 -15.42 33.96 -18.33
CA THR A 254 -15.76 33.65 -19.72
C THR A 254 -15.09 32.36 -20.16
N LEU A 255 -15.73 31.69 -21.13
CA LEU A 255 -15.18 30.51 -21.76
C LEU A 255 -14.03 30.89 -22.71
N VAL A 256 -12.83 30.33 -22.49
CA VAL A 256 -11.63 30.55 -23.33
C VAL A 256 -11.56 29.53 -24.45
N GLN A 257 -11.64 28.24 -24.10
CA GLN A 257 -11.56 27.13 -25.07
C GLN A 257 -12.47 25.97 -24.61
N SER A 258 -12.93 25.19 -25.58
CA SER A 258 -13.72 23.98 -25.33
C SER A 258 -13.24 22.85 -26.24
N PHE A 259 -13.06 21.66 -25.66
CA PHE A 259 -12.64 20.45 -26.35
C PHE A 259 -13.68 19.35 -26.12
N LYS A 260 -14.20 18.77 -27.20
CA LYS A 260 -14.98 17.53 -27.15
C LYS A 260 -14.08 16.37 -27.52
N ILE A 261 -13.52 15.70 -26.49
CA ILE A 261 -12.48 14.68 -26.70
C ILE A 261 -12.89 13.33 -26.11
N HIS A 262 -13.56 13.36 -24.95
CA HIS A 262 -14.07 12.16 -24.34
C HIS A 262 -15.40 11.73 -24.96
N ASP A 263 -15.58 10.41 -25.02
CA ASP A 263 -16.81 9.81 -25.51
C ASP A 263 -17.88 9.67 -24.41
N ALA A 264 -17.48 9.91 -23.15
CA ALA A 264 -18.30 9.80 -21.95
C ALA A 264 -17.85 10.82 -20.89
N ASP A 265 -18.36 10.69 -19.67
CA ASP A 265 -18.14 11.59 -18.54
C ASP A 265 -16.64 11.79 -18.24
N VAL A 266 -16.25 13.04 -17.99
CA VAL A 266 -14.91 13.43 -17.58
C VAL A 266 -14.85 13.49 -16.05
N LEU A 267 -14.34 12.43 -15.42
CA LEU A 267 -14.43 12.26 -13.96
C LEU A 267 -13.32 12.96 -13.17
N SER A 268 -12.14 13.13 -13.77
CA SER A 268 -11.03 13.80 -13.07
C SER A 268 -10.16 14.62 -14.03
N ILE A 269 -9.70 15.76 -13.55
CA ILE A 269 -8.74 16.64 -14.22
C ILE A 269 -7.67 16.99 -13.22
N VAL A 270 -6.39 16.94 -13.65
CA VAL A 270 -5.24 17.39 -12.85
C VAL A 270 -4.29 18.19 -13.70
N CYS A 271 -3.70 19.22 -13.11
CA CYS A 271 -2.72 20.09 -13.74
C CYS A 271 -1.32 19.82 -13.19
N ASN A 272 -0.32 19.96 -14.02
CA ASN A 272 1.06 19.94 -13.55
C ASN A 272 1.40 21.26 -12.80
N LEU A 273 2.49 21.26 -12.04
CA LEU A 273 2.88 22.38 -11.21
C LEU A 273 3.31 23.61 -12.01
N LYS A 274 3.84 23.42 -13.23
CA LYS A 274 4.20 24.51 -14.15
C LYS A 274 2.98 25.14 -14.83
N GLU A 275 1.81 24.52 -14.72
CA GLU A 275 0.57 24.92 -15.40
C GLU A 275 0.72 25.05 -16.93
N ASP A 276 1.64 24.28 -17.50
CA ASP A 276 1.84 24.18 -18.95
C ASP A 276 1.24 22.90 -19.54
N LYS A 277 0.87 21.93 -18.68
CA LYS A 277 0.20 20.69 -19.05
C LYS A 277 -0.94 20.39 -18.11
N PHE A 278 -1.98 19.78 -18.62
CA PHE A 278 -3.01 19.15 -17.80
C PHE A 278 -3.46 17.83 -18.41
N TYR A 279 -4.04 17.01 -17.57
CA TYR A 279 -4.53 15.68 -17.94
C TYR A 279 -6.00 15.57 -17.58
N SER A 280 -6.78 14.93 -18.45
CA SER A 280 -8.17 14.59 -18.20
C SER A 280 -8.37 13.08 -18.36
N LEU A 281 -9.27 12.51 -17.57
CA LEU A 281 -9.67 11.12 -17.68
C LEU A 281 -11.19 10.97 -17.56
N GLY A 282 -11.69 9.87 -18.08
CA GLY A 282 -13.13 9.62 -18.07
C GLY A 282 -13.50 8.14 -18.08
N ILE A 283 -14.80 7.89 -18.14
CA ILE A 283 -15.40 6.56 -18.22
C ILE A 283 -14.98 5.83 -19.51
N ASP A 284 -14.62 6.56 -20.55
CA ASP A 284 -14.14 6.01 -21.83
C ASP A 284 -12.75 5.35 -21.75
N ARG A 285 -12.17 5.21 -20.55
CA ARG A 285 -10.88 4.55 -20.27
C ARG A 285 -9.65 5.28 -20.84
N LYS A 286 -9.82 6.47 -21.38
CA LYS A 286 -8.77 7.25 -21.99
C LYS A 286 -8.23 8.29 -21.01
N ILE A 287 -6.91 8.51 -21.05
CA ILE A 287 -6.24 9.64 -20.40
C ILE A 287 -5.71 10.54 -21.50
N HIS A 288 -6.16 11.79 -21.53
CA HIS A 288 -5.76 12.80 -22.51
C HIS A 288 -4.81 13.80 -21.89
N GLN A 289 -3.75 14.13 -22.62
CA GLN A 289 -2.81 15.18 -22.28
C GLN A 289 -3.07 16.41 -23.14
N PHE A 290 -2.99 17.56 -22.51
CA PHE A 290 -3.06 18.87 -23.17
C PHE A 290 -1.81 19.68 -22.84
N ASP A 291 -1.24 20.31 -23.85
CA ASP A 291 -0.06 21.16 -23.73
C ASP A 291 -0.41 22.61 -24.06
N LEU A 292 0.18 23.53 -23.34
CA LEU A 292 0.06 24.96 -23.62
C LEU A 292 1.11 25.40 -24.65
N LEU A 293 0.66 25.71 -25.84
CA LEU A 293 1.53 26.27 -26.86
C LEU A 293 1.59 27.81 -26.73
N ASN A 294 2.75 28.30 -26.40
CA ASN A 294 3.02 29.72 -26.36
C ASN A 294 3.59 30.18 -27.72
N THR A 295 2.78 30.88 -28.49
CA THR A 295 3.24 31.57 -29.69
C THR A 295 3.62 33.03 -29.34
N LYS A 296 4.32 33.73 -30.22
CA LYS A 296 4.73 35.14 -29.98
C LYS A 296 3.55 36.08 -29.70
N THR A 297 2.38 35.73 -30.15
CA THR A 297 1.17 36.58 -30.09
C THR A 297 0.07 36.08 -29.17
N SER A 298 0.04 34.78 -28.87
CA SER A 298 -1.01 34.18 -28.04
C SER A 298 -0.58 32.86 -27.40
N SER A 299 -1.14 32.56 -26.25
CA SER A 299 -1.07 31.20 -25.62
C SER A 299 -2.36 30.44 -25.90
N LYS A 300 -2.23 29.22 -26.38
CA LYS A 300 -3.38 28.37 -26.71
C LYS A 300 -3.15 26.96 -26.22
N TRP A 301 -4.17 26.35 -25.62
CA TRP A 301 -4.16 24.96 -25.23
C TRP A 301 -4.41 24.06 -26.46
N VAL A 302 -3.70 22.95 -26.53
CA VAL A 302 -3.82 21.97 -27.60
C VAL A 302 -3.85 20.57 -27.01
N HIS A 303 -4.69 19.71 -27.54
CA HIS A 303 -4.68 18.29 -27.23
C HIS A 303 -3.48 17.65 -27.91
N SER A 304 -2.61 16.98 -27.12
CA SER A 304 -1.35 16.40 -27.60
C SER A 304 -1.42 14.90 -27.75
N TYR A 305 -1.74 14.20 -26.68
CA TYR A 305 -1.68 12.74 -26.63
C TYR A 305 -2.88 12.16 -25.91
N ASN A 306 -3.20 10.91 -26.24
CA ASN A 306 -4.11 10.09 -25.46
C ASN A 306 -3.50 8.72 -25.16
N ARG A 307 -3.94 8.10 -24.07
CA ARG A 307 -3.51 6.76 -23.66
C ARG A 307 -4.69 5.94 -23.18
N LEU A 308 -4.76 4.69 -23.67
CA LEU A 308 -5.71 3.68 -23.23
C LEU A 308 -4.92 2.61 -22.45
N LEU A 309 -4.82 2.78 -21.14
CA LEU A 309 -4.01 1.93 -20.28
C LEU A 309 -4.83 1.05 -19.35
N HIS A 310 -6.06 1.43 -19.12
CA HIS A 310 -6.99 0.70 -18.30
C HIS A 310 -7.91 -0.18 -19.16
N SER A 311 -8.24 -1.35 -18.63
CA SER A 311 -9.23 -2.25 -19.25
C SER A 311 -10.67 -1.85 -18.94
N ASN A 312 -10.88 -1.01 -17.90
CA ASN A 312 -12.18 -0.59 -17.41
C ASN A 312 -12.19 0.91 -17.08
N ASP A 313 -13.33 1.44 -16.62
CA ASP A 313 -13.54 2.85 -16.31
C ASP A 313 -12.51 3.37 -15.33
N ILE A 314 -12.01 4.58 -15.58
CA ILE A 314 -11.09 5.26 -14.70
C ILE A 314 -11.87 6.31 -13.90
N ARG A 315 -11.70 6.32 -12.56
CA ARG A 315 -12.45 7.22 -11.67
C ARG A 315 -11.61 8.30 -11.05
N ALA A 316 -10.36 7.99 -10.71
CA ALA A 316 -9.50 8.90 -9.97
C ALA A 316 -8.12 9.03 -10.61
N MET A 317 -7.54 10.22 -10.45
CA MET A 317 -6.20 10.55 -10.90
C MET A 317 -5.53 11.51 -9.91
N ALA A 318 -4.24 11.32 -9.71
CA ALA A 318 -3.40 12.20 -8.91
C ALA A 318 -2.06 12.41 -9.60
N ILE A 319 -1.49 13.61 -9.45
CA ILE A 319 -0.20 13.98 -10.02
C ILE A 319 0.77 14.36 -8.90
N TYR A 320 2.02 13.97 -9.05
CA TYR A 320 3.09 14.39 -8.17
C TYR A 320 4.36 14.70 -8.95
N GLU A 321 4.97 15.86 -8.69
CA GLU A 321 6.18 16.32 -9.33
C GLU A 321 7.22 16.74 -8.29
N SER A 322 8.42 16.18 -8.40
CA SER A 322 9.61 16.54 -7.65
C SER A 322 10.86 16.24 -8.47
N LYS A 323 12.04 16.56 -7.97
CA LYS A 323 13.32 16.29 -8.67
C LYS A 323 13.45 14.83 -9.12
N ASN A 324 13.11 13.88 -8.23
CA ASN A 324 13.37 12.45 -8.46
C ASN A 324 12.10 11.64 -8.81
N LEU A 325 10.92 12.23 -8.70
CA LEU A 325 9.66 11.53 -8.92
C LEU A 325 8.67 12.44 -9.66
N ASN A 326 8.38 12.10 -10.92
CA ASN A 326 7.43 12.82 -11.76
C ASN A 326 6.40 11.84 -12.29
N VAL A 327 5.29 11.69 -11.61
CA VAL A 327 4.33 10.62 -11.88
C VAL A 327 2.90 11.12 -11.95
N LEU A 328 2.15 10.48 -12.84
CA LEU A 328 0.71 10.49 -12.93
C LEU A 328 0.20 9.13 -12.48
N VAL A 329 -0.66 9.12 -11.48
CA VAL A 329 -1.27 7.90 -10.95
C VAL A 329 -2.75 7.90 -11.28
N SER A 330 -3.26 6.80 -11.79
CA SER A 330 -4.67 6.63 -12.12
C SER A 330 -5.21 5.29 -11.62
N GLY A 331 -6.51 5.27 -11.33
CA GLY A 331 -7.20 4.07 -10.86
C GLY A 331 -8.71 4.15 -11.09
N GLY A 332 -9.36 3.00 -11.03
CA GLY A 332 -10.81 2.91 -11.24
C GLY A 332 -11.35 1.50 -11.06
N VAL A 333 -12.33 1.14 -11.87
CA VAL A 333 -13.06 -0.14 -11.79
C VAL A 333 -12.15 -1.34 -12.03
N GLU A 334 -11.08 -1.18 -12.78
CA GLU A 334 -10.07 -2.22 -12.96
C GLU A 334 -9.36 -2.63 -11.67
N ARG A 335 -9.41 -1.76 -10.63
CA ARG A 335 -8.90 -2.03 -9.27
C ARG A 335 -7.38 -2.03 -9.13
N ALA A 336 -6.65 -1.92 -10.23
CA ALA A 336 -5.21 -1.76 -10.26
C ALA A 336 -4.81 -0.29 -10.30
N ILE A 337 -3.67 0.04 -9.70
CA ILE A 337 -3.07 1.36 -9.76
C ILE A 337 -2.15 1.40 -10.98
N VAL A 338 -2.35 2.35 -11.86
CA VAL A 338 -1.49 2.59 -13.02
C VAL A 338 -0.66 3.85 -12.80
N ILE A 339 0.64 3.71 -12.97
CA ILE A 339 1.63 4.75 -12.76
C ILE A 339 2.30 5.07 -14.09
N GLN A 340 2.29 6.33 -14.48
CA GLN A 340 2.95 6.83 -15.66
C GLN A 340 3.98 7.89 -15.28
N ASN A 341 5.10 7.91 -15.98
CA ASN A 341 6.05 9.00 -15.86
C ASN A 341 5.58 10.18 -16.74
N LEU A 342 5.48 11.35 -16.15
CA LEU A 342 5.04 12.58 -16.84
C LEU A 342 5.98 13.00 -17.97
N GLN A 343 7.28 12.74 -17.82
CA GLN A 343 8.28 13.11 -18.83
C GLN A 343 8.18 12.22 -20.07
N SER A 344 7.83 10.94 -19.88
CA SER A 344 7.73 9.94 -20.95
C SER A 344 6.27 9.53 -21.24
N PHE A 345 5.31 10.40 -20.97
CA PHE A 345 3.89 10.12 -21.25
C PHE A 345 3.64 9.76 -22.72
N HIS A 346 4.37 10.42 -23.64
CA HIS A 346 4.30 10.17 -25.08
C HIS A 346 4.83 8.78 -25.49
N ASP A 347 5.73 8.16 -24.73
CA ASP A 347 6.27 6.82 -25.02
C ASP A 347 5.26 5.70 -24.72
N GLY A 348 4.23 5.99 -23.93
CA GLY A 348 3.23 5.02 -23.51
C GLY A 348 3.74 3.99 -22.51
N LYS A 349 4.92 4.21 -21.92
CA LYS A 349 5.44 3.36 -20.85
C LYS A 349 4.67 3.60 -19.56
N TYR A 350 4.27 2.54 -18.90
CA TYR A 350 3.56 2.60 -17.62
C TYR A 350 3.94 1.43 -16.72
N LYS A 351 3.78 1.61 -15.45
CA LYS A 351 3.85 0.54 -14.46
C LYS A 351 2.45 0.30 -13.90
N LYS A 352 2.05 -0.95 -13.84
CA LYS A 352 0.77 -1.36 -13.26
C LYS A 352 1.04 -2.12 -11.97
N LEU A 353 0.56 -1.58 -10.85
CA LEU A 353 0.58 -2.30 -9.60
C LEU A 353 -0.58 -3.30 -9.61
N LEU A 354 -0.23 -4.56 -9.60
CA LEU A 354 -1.21 -5.63 -9.62
C LEU A 354 -1.99 -5.64 -8.30
N ILE A 355 -3.22 -6.12 -8.37
CA ILE A 355 -4.16 -6.16 -7.26
C ILE A 355 -3.62 -6.95 -6.06
N ASN A 356 -2.74 -7.91 -6.31
CA ASN A 356 -2.17 -8.78 -5.27
C ASN A 356 -0.99 -8.13 -4.52
N GLN A 357 -0.57 -6.92 -4.85
CA GLN A 357 0.52 -6.23 -4.15
C GLN A 357 0.10 -5.58 -2.81
N GLN A 358 -1.14 -5.72 -2.42
CA GLN A 358 -1.63 -5.39 -1.09
C GLN A 358 -1.24 -6.48 -0.07
N LYS A 359 -1.34 -6.18 1.22
CA LYS A 359 -1.23 -7.21 2.27
C LYS A 359 -2.25 -8.32 2.00
N SER A 360 -1.81 -9.56 2.12
CA SER A 360 -2.64 -10.73 1.84
C SER A 360 -3.70 -10.93 2.93
N ASN A 361 -4.95 -11.15 2.52
CA ASN A 361 -6.06 -11.49 3.39
C ASN A 361 -6.25 -13.03 3.45
N VAL A 362 -5.15 -13.75 3.59
CA VAL A 362 -5.12 -15.20 3.61
C VAL A 362 -4.19 -15.68 4.71
N VAL A 363 -4.67 -16.59 5.53
CA VAL A 363 -3.88 -17.31 6.53
C VAL A 363 -4.00 -18.80 6.27
N VAL A 364 -2.89 -19.49 6.40
CA VAL A 364 -2.77 -20.95 6.27
C VAL A 364 -2.38 -21.48 7.64
N ASP A 365 -3.00 -22.55 8.07
CA ASP A 365 -2.61 -23.28 9.26
C ASP A 365 -1.29 -24.01 9.01
N ASP A 366 -0.23 -23.57 9.70
CA ASP A 366 1.14 -24.04 9.48
C ASP A 366 1.52 -25.27 10.33
N ASP A 367 0.62 -25.80 11.16
CA ASP A 367 0.95 -26.91 12.05
C ASP A 367 1.20 -28.21 11.29
N ALA A 368 2.47 -28.63 11.31
CA ALA A 368 2.97 -29.77 10.58
C ALA A 368 2.50 -31.13 11.13
N ASP A 369 2.01 -31.16 12.39
CA ASP A 369 1.74 -32.42 13.09
C ASP A 369 0.40 -33.06 12.74
N ASN A 370 -0.54 -32.29 12.21
CA ASN A 370 -1.88 -32.76 11.80
C ASN A 370 -2.03 -32.77 10.27
N ASN A 371 -1.49 -33.79 9.62
CA ASN A 371 -1.60 -33.97 8.16
C ASN A 371 -3.04 -34.03 7.62
N ASP A 372 -4.05 -34.23 8.47
CA ASP A 372 -5.44 -34.43 8.05
C ASP A 372 -6.27 -33.12 8.01
N ASN A 373 -5.89 -32.08 8.74
CA ASN A 373 -6.67 -30.84 8.88
C ASN A 373 -5.94 -29.61 8.31
N ARG A 374 -5.77 -29.60 7.00
CA ARG A 374 -5.13 -28.49 6.28
C ARG A 374 -6.16 -27.39 5.98
N LEU A 375 -6.29 -26.46 6.92
CA LEU A 375 -7.25 -25.35 6.82
C LEU A 375 -6.62 -24.08 6.28
N ILE A 376 -7.39 -23.35 5.48
CA ILE A 376 -7.02 -22.04 4.93
C ILE A 376 -8.16 -21.07 5.20
N ALA A 377 -7.86 -19.96 5.89
CA ALA A 377 -8.82 -18.89 6.12
C ALA A 377 -8.58 -17.74 5.14
N LEU A 378 -9.64 -17.29 4.48
CA LEU A 378 -9.65 -16.08 3.66
C LEU A 378 -10.70 -15.12 4.20
N TRP A 379 -10.39 -13.84 4.22
CA TRP A 379 -11.38 -12.85 4.62
C TRP A 379 -11.45 -11.67 3.65
N SER A 380 -12.61 -11.08 3.58
CA SER A 380 -12.91 -9.87 2.83
C SER A 380 -14.06 -9.15 3.52
N ASP A 381 -13.91 -7.86 3.70
CA ASP A 381 -14.88 -7.00 4.38
C ASP A 381 -15.32 -7.59 5.75
N GLN A 382 -16.55 -8.06 5.90
CA GLN A 382 -17.09 -8.65 7.13
C GLN A 382 -17.17 -10.18 7.09
N THR A 383 -16.63 -10.83 6.05
CA THR A 383 -16.76 -12.29 5.86
C THR A 383 -15.44 -13.02 5.97
N VAL A 384 -15.43 -14.15 6.67
CA VAL A 384 -14.32 -15.11 6.70
C VAL A 384 -14.80 -16.41 6.08
N LYS A 385 -14.04 -16.94 5.12
CA LYS A 385 -14.27 -18.25 4.50
C LYS A 385 -13.14 -19.19 4.88
N ILE A 386 -13.49 -20.37 5.35
CA ILE A 386 -12.53 -21.42 5.72
C ILE A 386 -12.63 -22.56 4.73
N TRP A 387 -11.50 -22.92 4.16
CA TRP A 387 -11.36 -23.99 3.18
C TRP A 387 -10.48 -25.11 3.76
N LYS A 388 -10.86 -26.37 3.50
CA LYS A 388 -10.02 -27.55 3.74
C LYS A 388 -9.42 -28.00 2.43
N VAL A 389 -8.12 -28.28 2.44
CA VAL A 389 -7.37 -28.80 1.29
C VAL A 389 -7.02 -30.26 1.56
N CYS A 390 -7.55 -31.17 0.76
CA CYS A 390 -7.28 -32.61 0.85
C CYS A 390 -6.04 -32.97 0.00
N ASP A 391 -5.41 -34.11 0.29
CA ASP A 391 -4.21 -34.62 -0.42
C ASP A 391 -4.40 -34.76 -1.93
N SER A 392 -5.62 -35.01 -2.39
CA SER A 392 -5.98 -35.10 -3.81
C SER A 392 -6.05 -33.73 -4.52
N SER A 393 -5.54 -32.65 -3.93
CA SER A 393 -5.71 -31.25 -4.40
C SER A 393 -7.16 -30.81 -4.54
N LYS A 394 -8.11 -31.58 -3.97
CA LYS A 394 -9.51 -31.18 -3.89
C LYS A 394 -9.67 -30.17 -2.75
N GLN A 395 -10.44 -29.14 -3.03
CA GLN A 395 -10.67 -28.03 -2.13
C GLN A 395 -12.14 -28.00 -1.76
N LYS A 396 -12.45 -27.88 -0.47
CA LYS A 396 -13.81 -27.86 0.04
C LYS A 396 -14.02 -26.65 0.96
N LEU A 397 -15.07 -25.89 0.72
CA LEU A 397 -15.49 -24.83 1.63
C LEU A 397 -16.11 -25.48 2.87
N VAL A 398 -15.48 -25.27 4.00
CA VAL A 398 -15.88 -25.84 5.30
C VAL A 398 -16.84 -24.91 6.02
N SER A 399 -16.53 -23.61 6.07
CA SER A 399 -17.32 -22.63 6.78
C SER A 399 -17.28 -21.27 6.11
N LYS A 400 -18.38 -20.52 6.23
CA LYS A 400 -18.48 -19.11 5.88
C LYS A 400 -19.07 -18.37 7.07
N LEU A 401 -18.26 -17.53 7.71
CA LEU A 401 -18.65 -16.66 8.81
C LEU A 401 -18.92 -15.27 8.25
N THR A 402 -20.10 -14.74 8.55
CA THR A 402 -20.44 -13.34 8.24
C THR A 402 -20.66 -12.62 9.56
N LEU A 403 -19.84 -11.63 9.84
CA LEU A 403 -19.94 -10.83 11.05
C LEU A 403 -21.05 -9.79 10.90
N SER A 404 -21.80 -9.57 11.97
CA SER A 404 -22.95 -8.65 11.99
C SER A 404 -22.57 -7.19 12.08
N ASP A 405 -21.31 -6.91 12.47
CA ASP A 405 -20.81 -5.54 12.66
C ASP A 405 -20.43 -4.92 11.33
N ASP A 406 -20.63 -3.62 11.16
CA ASP A 406 -20.43 -2.91 9.89
C ASP A 406 -18.96 -2.68 9.52
N GLU A 407 -18.03 -2.80 10.48
CA GLU A 407 -16.59 -2.60 10.23
C GLU A 407 -15.95 -3.74 9.45
N ASN A 408 -15.00 -3.40 8.62
CA ASN A 408 -14.18 -4.37 7.90
C ASN A 408 -13.18 -5.06 8.83
N ILE A 409 -12.88 -6.32 8.54
CA ILE A 409 -11.94 -7.13 9.32
C ILE A 409 -10.50 -6.60 9.08
N THR A 410 -9.75 -6.38 10.15
CA THR A 410 -8.36 -5.90 10.11
C THR A 410 -7.35 -7.03 10.04
N SER A 411 -7.52 -8.05 10.87
CA SER A 411 -6.61 -9.19 10.97
C SER A 411 -7.36 -10.47 11.33
N VAL A 412 -6.88 -11.56 10.79
CA VAL A 412 -7.36 -12.91 11.12
C VAL A 412 -6.15 -13.80 11.29
N ASP A 413 -6.19 -14.67 12.29
CA ASP A 413 -5.24 -15.78 12.40
C ASP A 413 -5.97 -17.09 12.70
N LEU A 414 -5.43 -18.18 12.17
CA LEU A 414 -5.99 -19.53 12.28
C LEU A 414 -4.89 -20.50 12.62
N LYS A 415 -5.06 -21.27 13.69
CA LYS A 415 -4.15 -22.32 14.10
C LYS A 415 -4.91 -23.40 14.86
N ASN A 416 -4.69 -24.67 14.49
CA ASN A 416 -5.23 -25.84 15.21
C ASN A 416 -6.71 -25.70 15.65
N ASN A 417 -7.60 -25.40 14.72
CA ASN A 417 -9.04 -25.24 14.98
C ASN A 417 -9.44 -24.00 15.79
N VAL A 418 -8.53 -23.13 16.19
CA VAL A 418 -8.83 -21.83 16.80
C VAL A 418 -8.71 -20.73 15.74
N LEU A 419 -9.75 -19.94 15.61
CA LEU A 419 -9.83 -18.79 14.72
C LEU A 419 -10.02 -17.52 15.54
N VAL A 420 -9.09 -16.57 15.40
CA VAL A 420 -9.20 -15.24 15.99
C VAL A 420 -9.44 -14.22 14.88
N VAL A 421 -10.49 -13.43 15.03
CA VAL A 421 -10.87 -12.39 14.06
C VAL A 421 -10.89 -11.04 14.76
N ALA A 422 -10.06 -10.13 14.27
CA ALA A 422 -9.95 -8.77 14.78
C ALA A 422 -10.61 -7.76 13.87
N LYS A 423 -11.22 -6.77 14.50
CA LYS A 423 -11.66 -5.48 13.94
C LYS A 423 -11.09 -4.36 14.77
N MET A 424 -11.18 -3.13 14.30
CA MET A 424 -10.70 -1.97 15.07
C MET A 424 -11.51 -1.73 16.35
N SER A 425 -12.76 -2.22 16.44
CA SER A 425 -13.64 -2.05 17.59
C SER A 425 -13.94 -3.32 18.36
N SER A 426 -13.49 -4.50 17.90
CA SER A 426 -13.77 -5.77 18.58
C SER A 426 -12.82 -6.88 18.15
N VAL A 427 -12.58 -7.82 19.06
CA VAL A 427 -11.88 -9.07 18.76
C VAL A 427 -12.81 -10.24 19.10
N LYS A 428 -12.92 -11.21 18.20
CA LYS A 428 -13.81 -12.38 18.38
C LYS A 428 -13.01 -13.66 18.21
N VAL A 429 -13.16 -14.57 19.15
CA VAL A 429 -12.48 -15.87 19.15
C VAL A 429 -13.52 -16.96 18.84
N TYR A 430 -13.16 -17.85 17.95
CA TYR A 430 -14.00 -18.97 17.53
C TYR A 430 -13.23 -20.28 17.62
N GLU A 431 -13.91 -21.32 18.00
CA GLU A 431 -13.45 -22.70 17.99
C GLU A 431 -14.15 -23.48 16.87
N LEU A 432 -13.38 -24.28 16.14
CA LEU A 432 -13.85 -25.10 15.03
C LEU A 432 -13.90 -26.57 15.46
N PHE A 433 -15.07 -27.17 15.51
CA PHE A 433 -15.23 -28.57 15.83
C PHE A 433 -15.60 -29.39 14.61
N GLU A 434 -14.86 -30.43 14.32
CA GLU A 434 -15.25 -31.40 13.30
C GLU A 434 -16.31 -32.32 13.84
N VAL A 435 -17.55 -32.20 13.34
CA VAL A 435 -18.70 -33.00 13.77
C VAL A 435 -18.87 -34.28 12.96
N ALA A 436 -18.46 -34.23 11.69
CA ALA A 436 -18.45 -35.37 10.76
C ALA A 436 -17.39 -35.09 9.68
N GLU A 437 -17.03 -36.12 8.91
CA GLU A 437 -16.07 -35.99 7.83
C GLU A 437 -16.37 -34.74 6.97
N ASP A 438 -15.46 -33.76 7.02
CA ASP A 438 -15.56 -32.47 6.36
C ASP A 438 -16.74 -31.55 6.76
N LYS A 439 -17.35 -31.74 7.94
CA LYS A 439 -18.37 -30.83 8.47
C LYS A 439 -17.92 -30.26 9.80
N TYR A 440 -17.74 -28.97 9.81
CA TYR A 440 -17.30 -28.22 10.99
C TYR A 440 -18.44 -27.40 11.58
N LYS A 441 -18.53 -27.43 12.91
CA LYS A 441 -19.36 -26.53 13.71
C LYS A 441 -18.43 -25.42 14.23
N VAL A 442 -18.87 -24.18 14.14
CA VAL A 442 -18.14 -23.03 14.67
C VAL A 442 -18.84 -22.55 15.92
N SER A 443 -18.14 -22.51 17.04
CA SER A 443 -18.60 -21.97 18.31
C SER A 443 -17.87 -20.66 18.62
N LYS A 444 -18.60 -19.63 19.03
CA LYS A 444 -17.96 -18.38 19.49
C LYS A 444 -17.67 -18.50 20.98
N ILE A 445 -16.44 -18.31 21.39
CA ILE A 445 -16.03 -18.17 22.78
C ILE A 445 -16.41 -16.76 23.23
N ARG A 446 -17.20 -16.68 24.33
CA ARG A 446 -17.68 -15.42 24.91
C ARG A 446 -17.08 -15.26 26.29
N ASP A 447 -16.41 -14.13 26.51
CA ASP A 447 -15.91 -13.76 27.82
C ASP A 447 -16.06 -12.25 28.00
N GLU A 448 -16.90 -11.84 28.96
CA GLU A 448 -17.20 -10.42 29.21
C GLU A 448 -15.97 -9.66 29.72
N ASN A 449 -15.06 -10.33 30.43
CA ASN A 449 -13.83 -9.72 30.92
C ASN A 449 -12.89 -9.41 29.74
N PHE A 450 -12.77 -10.34 28.79
CA PHE A 450 -11.98 -10.15 27.56
C PHE A 450 -12.56 -9.02 26.70
N ASP A 451 -13.88 -9.04 26.45
CA ASP A 451 -14.56 -8.03 25.64
C ASP A 451 -14.44 -6.60 26.28
N SER A 452 -14.33 -6.51 27.62
CA SER A 452 -14.15 -5.24 28.32
C SER A 452 -12.71 -4.72 28.29
N LEU A 453 -11.71 -5.63 28.27
CA LEU A 453 -10.30 -5.28 28.29
C LEU A 453 -9.79 -4.88 26.90
N VAL A 454 -10.23 -5.57 25.85
CA VAL A 454 -9.78 -5.37 24.48
C VAL A 454 -10.89 -4.79 23.63
N SER A 455 -10.84 -3.49 23.39
CA SER A 455 -11.83 -2.80 22.55
C SER A 455 -11.69 -3.17 21.07
N GLY A 456 -10.49 -3.57 20.59
CA GLY A 456 -10.22 -3.95 19.20
C GLY A 456 -8.76 -4.21 18.94
N ALA A 457 -8.39 -4.60 17.72
CA ALA A 457 -7.00 -4.89 17.38
C ALA A 457 -6.61 -4.57 15.92
N LYS A 458 -5.35 -4.14 15.76
CA LYS A 458 -4.68 -4.03 14.46
C LYS A 458 -4.17 -5.38 13.97
N ILE A 459 -3.54 -6.14 14.86
CA ILE A 459 -2.89 -7.40 14.54
C ILE A 459 -3.27 -8.41 15.61
N VAL A 460 -3.62 -9.60 15.18
CA VAL A 460 -3.76 -10.78 16.05
C VAL A 460 -2.84 -11.88 15.56
N LYS A 461 -2.24 -12.62 16.50
CA LYS A 461 -1.33 -13.72 16.19
C LYS A 461 -1.48 -14.84 17.20
N LEU A 462 -1.79 -16.04 16.72
CA LEU A 462 -1.83 -17.26 17.54
C LEU A 462 -0.40 -17.76 17.79
N LEU A 463 -0.09 -18.04 19.04
CA LEU A 463 1.16 -18.65 19.48
C LEU A 463 1.06 -20.18 19.33
N ASN A 464 0.04 -20.72 19.97
CA ASN A 464 -0.33 -22.12 19.96
C ASN A 464 -1.87 -22.25 20.06
N ASP A 465 -2.39 -23.43 20.26
CA ASP A 465 -3.83 -23.74 20.31
C ASP A 465 -4.58 -22.99 21.41
N ALA A 466 -3.86 -22.63 22.48
CA ALA A 466 -4.43 -22.04 23.67
C ALA A 466 -3.99 -20.60 23.95
N GLN A 467 -3.06 -20.06 23.19
CA GLN A 467 -2.51 -18.73 23.46
C GLN A 467 -2.44 -17.86 22.21
N PHE A 468 -2.77 -16.59 22.36
CA PHE A 468 -2.68 -15.61 21.28
C PHE A 468 -2.25 -14.23 21.78
N LEU A 469 -1.67 -13.47 20.88
CA LEU A 469 -1.31 -12.06 21.07
C LEU A 469 -2.31 -11.16 20.36
N VAL A 470 -2.59 -10.04 21.00
CA VAL A 470 -3.42 -8.96 20.47
C VAL A 470 -2.62 -7.67 20.52
N VAL A 471 -2.52 -7.00 19.39
CA VAL A 471 -1.96 -5.64 19.30
C VAL A 471 -3.14 -4.68 19.13
N THR A 472 -3.38 -3.85 20.12
CA THR A 472 -4.48 -2.88 20.11
C THR A 472 -4.21 -1.74 19.12
N PRO A 473 -5.21 -0.91 18.76
CA PRO A 473 -5.00 0.28 17.96
C PRO A 473 -3.97 1.26 18.56
N ASP A 474 -3.91 1.35 19.89
CA ASP A 474 -2.97 2.22 20.62
C ASP A 474 -1.57 1.61 20.78
N GLU A 475 -1.36 0.43 20.17
CA GLU A 475 -0.09 -0.31 20.16
C GLU A 475 0.29 -0.97 21.49
N GLU A 476 -0.67 -1.20 22.38
CA GLU A 476 -0.52 -2.07 23.53
C GLU A 476 -0.58 -3.53 23.08
N ILE A 477 0.25 -4.38 23.69
CA ILE A 477 0.33 -5.80 23.32
C ILE A 477 -0.05 -6.64 24.53
N TYR A 478 -1.10 -7.42 24.34
CA TYR A 478 -1.63 -8.33 25.36
C TYR A 478 -1.48 -9.78 24.92
N ARG A 479 -1.07 -10.64 25.85
CA ARG A 479 -1.07 -12.09 25.68
C ARG A 479 -2.21 -12.71 26.48
N PHE A 480 -3.03 -13.46 25.76
CA PHE A 480 -4.17 -14.16 26.32
C PHE A 480 -4.02 -15.67 26.23
N LYS A 481 -4.65 -16.37 27.16
CA LYS A 481 -4.79 -17.80 27.17
C LYS A 481 -6.25 -18.20 27.11
N ILE A 482 -6.56 -19.18 26.29
CA ILE A 482 -7.86 -19.83 26.20
C ILE A 482 -7.83 -21.06 27.12
N ASN A 483 -8.69 -21.11 28.08
CA ASN A 483 -8.88 -22.28 28.93
C ASN A 483 -10.10 -23.04 28.42
N PHE A 484 -9.83 -24.21 27.83
CA PHE A 484 -10.87 -25.13 27.43
C PHE A 484 -11.25 -25.97 28.65
N ASP A 485 -12.54 -25.97 29.06
CA ASP A 485 -13.01 -26.82 30.15
C ASP A 485 -13.25 -28.26 29.64
N ASP A 486 -12.63 -29.23 30.29
CA ASP A 486 -12.77 -30.68 29.96
C ASP A 486 -14.17 -31.28 30.25
N LYS A 487 -15.12 -30.46 30.70
CA LYS A 487 -16.49 -30.89 30.98
C LYS A 487 -17.40 -30.55 29.81
N ASP A 488 -18.21 -31.51 29.42
CA ASP A 488 -19.13 -31.48 28.26
C ASP A 488 -20.10 -30.26 28.18
N ASP A 489 -20.17 -29.40 29.19
CA ASP A 489 -21.01 -28.20 29.27
C ASP A 489 -20.24 -26.92 29.72
N GLY A 490 -18.93 -26.94 29.81
CA GLY A 490 -18.12 -25.79 30.22
C GLY A 490 -17.94 -24.79 29.07
N GLU A 491 -18.27 -23.50 29.27
CA GLU A 491 -17.92 -22.44 28.34
C GLU A 491 -16.42 -22.17 28.46
N ALA A 492 -15.69 -22.19 27.33
CA ALA A 492 -14.29 -21.83 27.28
C ALA A 492 -14.09 -20.35 27.71
N THR A 493 -13.10 -20.11 28.57
CA THR A 493 -12.80 -18.78 29.11
C THR A 493 -11.47 -18.23 28.57
N ILE A 494 -11.35 -16.91 28.50
CA ILE A 494 -10.14 -16.22 28.03
C ILE A 494 -9.53 -15.45 29.20
N THR A 495 -8.28 -15.78 29.54
CA THR A 495 -7.57 -15.13 30.65
C THR A 495 -6.39 -14.33 30.13
N LEU A 496 -6.19 -13.11 30.66
CA LEU A 496 -4.99 -12.33 30.42
C LEU A 496 -3.81 -12.98 31.16
N GLU A 497 -2.75 -13.29 30.43
CA GLU A 497 -1.51 -13.82 31.03
C GLU A 497 -0.46 -12.72 31.25
N GLU A 498 -0.29 -11.83 30.28
CA GLU A 498 0.78 -10.84 30.29
C GLU A 498 0.43 -9.61 29.46
N GLU A 499 0.84 -8.46 29.93
CA GLU A 499 0.96 -7.23 29.16
C GLU A 499 2.42 -7.01 28.80
N VAL A 500 2.73 -6.85 27.51
CA VAL A 500 4.10 -6.65 27.04
C VAL A 500 4.42 -5.16 27.06
N GLU A 501 5.26 -4.75 28.01
CA GLU A 501 5.73 -3.37 28.10
C GLU A 501 6.65 -3.03 26.91
N LEU A 502 6.25 -2.08 26.09
CA LEU A 502 7.03 -1.59 24.97
C LEU A 502 8.02 -0.51 25.42
N PHE A 503 9.13 -0.36 24.70
CA PHE A 503 10.10 0.70 24.96
C PHE A 503 9.45 2.09 24.84
N GLU A 504 9.54 2.86 25.90
CA GLU A 504 9.39 4.29 25.84
C GLU A 504 10.73 4.91 25.40
N ASN A 505 10.75 5.53 24.24
CA ASN A 505 11.93 6.25 23.77
C ASN A 505 12.04 7.60 24.50
N ASP A 506 12.84 7.66 25.53
CA ASP A 506 13.08 8.86 26.40
C ASP A 506 13.58 10.11 25.63
N ASN A 507 14.00 9.97 24.38
CA ASN A 507 14.62 11.07 23.63
C ASN A 507 13.69 11.81 22.66
N ASP A 508 12.44 11.39 22.51
CA ASP A 508 11.54 11.94 21.49
C ASP A 508 10.13 12.25 22.02
N ASP A 509 10.02 12.96 23.14
CA ASP A 509 8.73 13.46 23.72
C ASP A 509 7.81 14.19 22.73
N LYS A 510 8.29 14.51 21.53
CA LYS A 510 7.52 15.21 20.48
C LYS A 510 7.02 14.31 19.37
N ASN A 511 7.42 13.03 19.30
CA ASN A 511 7.12 12.13 18.19
C ASN A 511 6.23 10.94 18.57
N ASN A 512 5.84 10.78 19.82
CA ASN A 512 4.87 9.78 20.24
C ASN A 512 3.54 10.04 19.48
N GLY A 513 3.09 9.04 18.71
CA GLY A 513 1.93 9.14 17.85
C GLY A 513 2.24 9.51 16.39
N SER A 514 3.51 9.57 15.99
CA SER A 514 3.89 9.66 14.59
C SER A 514 3.79 8.29 13.91
N PHE A 515 3.20 8.24 12.70
CA PHE A 515 3.09 7.01 11.89
C PHE A 515 4.42 6.27 11.70
N SER A 516 5.55 6.98 11.66
CA SER A 516 6.88 6.37 11.51
C SER A 516 7.29 5.46 12.68
N TYR A 517 6.70 5.64 13.85
CA TYR A 517 6.96 4.80 15.04
C TYR A 517 6.00 3.62 15.15
N SER A 518 4.96 3.57 14.33
CA SER A 518 3.98 2.48 14.38
C SER A 518 4.60 1.13 14.02
N ILE A 519 4.02 0.09 14.58
CA ILE A 519 4.39 -1.31 14.33
C ILE A 519 4.06 -1.66 12.88
N ASN A 520 5.09 -2.10 12.13
CA ASN A 520 4.95 -2.55 10.76
C ASN A 520 4.71 -4.06 10.69
N HIS A 521 5.59 -4.85 11.30
CA HIS A 521 5.48 -6.31 11.34
C HIS A 521 5.73 -6.83 12.75
N LEU A 522 5.04 -7.92 13.04
CA LEU A 522 5.18 -8.70 14.26
C LEU A 522 5.43 -10.15 13.88
N THR A 523 6.47 -10.74 14.44
CA THR A 523 6.77 -12.16 14.30
C THR A 523 7.21 -12.73 15.65
N ILE A 524 7.06 -14.04 15.78
CA ILE A 524 7.33 -14.77 17.01
C ILE A 524 8.32 -15.88 16.66
N THR A 525 9.22 -16.17 17.56
CA THR A 525 10.14 -17.31 17.43
C THR A 525 9.37 -18.63 17.47
N PRO A 526 9.83 -19.69 16.77
CA PRO A 526 9.15 -20.98 16.76
C PRO A 526 8.90 -21.61 18.13
N ASP A 527 9.73 -21.27 19.11
CA ASP A 527 9.58 -21.69 20.51
C ASP A 527 8.57 -20.85 21.31
N SER A 528 7.96 -19.85 20.68
CA SER A 528 6.99 -18.91 21.27
C SER A 528 7.52 -18.12 22.49
N GLN A 529 8.84 -18.04 22.67
CA GLN A 529 9.46 -17.37 23.83
C GLN A 529 9.86 -15.93 23.57
N THR A 530 9.99 -15.53 22.29
CA THR A 530 10.48 -14.20 21.94
C THR A 530 9.59 -13.56 20.88
N LEU A 531 9.14 -12.35 21.17
CA LEU A 531 8.40 -11.50 20.26
C LEU A 531 9.38 -10.53 19.57
N ILE A 532 9.25 -10.41 18.25
CA ILE A 532 10.05 -9.51 17.44
C ILE A 532 9.15 -8.54 16.73
N ILE A 533 9.41 -7.26 16.93
CA ILE A 533 8.63 -6.17 16.36
C ILE A 533 9.53 -5.37 15.42
N SER A 534 9.02 -5.04 14.24
CA SER A 534 9.64 -4.04 13.37
C SER A 534 8.73 -2.83 13.23
N ARG A 535 9.34 -1.63 13.21
CA ARG A 535 8.62 -0.37 13.05
C ARG A 535 8.92 0.28 11.70
N PHE A 536 8.05 1.18 11.24
CA PHE A 536 8.25 1.90 9.97
C PHE A 536 9.51 2.79 9.96
N ASN A 537 10.03 3.18 11.12
CA ASN A 537 11.29 3.93 11.22
C ASN A 537 12.55 3.08 11.00
N GLY A 538 12.40 1.76 10.77
CA GLY A 538 13.49 0.82 10.54
C GLY A 538 14.03 0.15 11.81
N SER A 539 13.50 0.44 13.00
CA SER A 539 13.90 -0.25 14.23
C SER A 539 13.36 -1.69 14.25
N ILE A 540 14.18 -2.61 14.77
CA ILE A 540 13.82 -3.99 15.07
C ILE A 540 14.06 -4.21 16.54
N GLU A 541 13.00 -4.53 17.27
CA GLU A 541 12.97 -4.65 18.72
C GLU A 541 12.63 -6.08 19.10
N ILE A 542 13.25 -6.56 20.18
CA ILE A 542 13.11 -7.92 20.69
C ILE A 542 12.59 -7.86 22.10
N TYR A 543 11.48 -8.57 22.33
CA TYR A 543 10.79 -8.65 23.62
C TYR A 543 10.71 -10.13 24.04
N PRO A 544 11.33 -10.53 25.16
CA PRO A 544 11.16 -11.88 25.70
C PRO A 544 9.73 -12.02 26.25
N LEU A 545 9.06 -13.11 25.88
CA LEU A 545 7.80 -13.57 26.46
C LEU A 545 8.15 -14.66 27.47
N PHE A 546 7.45 -14.78 28.58
CA PHE A 546 7.75 -15.72 29.66
C PHE A 546 9.01 -15.41 30.48
N ASN A 547 8.83 -14.64 31.51
CA ASN A 547 9.84 -14.42 32.55
C ASN A 547 9.92 -15.60 33.52
N ASN A 548 10.50 -16.74 33.12
CA ASN A 548 10.93 -17.77 34.06
C ASN A 548 12.48 -17.65 34.24
N ASP A 549 12.90 -17.00 35.30
CA ASP A 549 14.24 -17.04 35.93
C ASP A 549 15.45 -16.48 35.18
N LYS A 550 15.33 -15.96 33.96
CA LYS A 550 16.39 -15.14 33.35
C LYS A 550 15.77 -13.85 32.83
N ILE A 551 15.91 -12.80 33.63
CA ILE A 551 15.53 -11.43 33.28
C ILE A 551 16.35 -11.00 32.06
N GLN A 552 15.87 -11.26 30.86
CA GLN A 552 16.38 -10.60 29.67
C GLN A 552 15.51 -9.35 29.46
N ASN A 553 16.10 -8.20 29.66
CA ASN A 553 15.43 -6.95 29.34
C ASN A 553 15.18 -6.86 27.83
N PRO A 554 14.05 -6.31 27.40
CA PRO A 554 13.83 -6.02 26.00
C PRO A 554 14.96 -5.15 25.43
N TYR A 555 15.33 -5.34 24.16
CA TYR A 555 16.42 -4.59 23.54
C TYR A 555 16.17 -4.33 22.04
N THR A 556 16.76 -3.25 21.52
CA THR A 556 16.75 -2.98 20.09
C THR A 556 17.89 -3.73 19.41
N LEU A 557 17.56 -4.66 18.52
CA LEU A 557 18.53 -5.45 17.76
C LEU A 557 19.33 -4.57 16.79
N THR A 558 18.64 -3.77 16.00
CA THR A 558 19.24 -2.87 15.01
C THR A 558 18.23 -1.82 14.55
N LYS A 559 18.77 -0.72 14.02
CA LYS A 559 17.97 0.28 13.29
C LYS A 559 18.48 0.38 11.87
N LEU A 560 17.68 -0.10 10.93
CA LEU A 560 17.99 -0.04 9.50
C LEU A 560 17.68 1.35 8.94
N SER A 561 18.40 1.74 7.91
CA SER A 561 18.16 3.01 7.21
C SER A 561 16.84 3.00 6.42
N LEU A 562 16.33 1.81 6.11
CA LEU A 562 15.08 1.57 5.40
C LEU A 562 14.18 0.70 6.25
N SER A 563 12.87 0.88 6.13
CA SER A 563 11.90 0.02 6.80
C SER A 563 12.08 -1.44 6.39
N PRO A 564 12.03 -2.39 7.34
CA PRO A 564 11.90 -3.81 7.02
C PRO A 564 10.62 -4.04 6.22
N HIS A 565 10.74 -4.67 5.05
CA HIS A 565 9.60 -4.99 4.22
C HIS A 565 8.92 -6.29 4.66
N LEU A 566 9.71 -7.31 4.99
CA LEU A 566 9.25 -8.60 5.53
C LEU A 566 10.24 -9.11 6.56
N ILE A 567 9.73 -9.76 7.58
CA ILE A 567 10.52 -10.43 8.62
C ILE A 567 10.04 -11.86 8.83
N ALA A 568 10.95 -12.79 9.09
CA ALA A 568 10.62 -14.17 9.43
C ALA A 568 11.71 -14.78 10.34
N CYS A 569 11.32 -15.56 11.33
CA CYS A 569 12.25 -16.31 12.16
C CYS A 569 12.65 -17.61 11.45
N ARG A 570 13.95 -17.92 11.43
CA ARG A 570 14.45 -19.22 10.97
C ARG A 570 14.41 -20.25 12.07
N ASN A 571 14.86 -19.85 13.26
CA ASN A 571 14.78 -20.61 14.50
C ASN A 571 14.70 -19.63 15.67
N SER A 572 14.76 -20.10 16.92
CA SER A 572 14.74 -19.26 18.12
C SER A 572 15.91 -18.27 18.20
N GLU A 573 17.00 -18.49 17.47
CA GLU A 573 18.22 -17.67 17.55
C GLU A 573 18.46 -16.79 16.32
N ARG A 574 17.70 -16.95 15.22
CA ARG A 574 17.98 -16.29 13.95
C ARG A 574 16.76 -15.67 13.30
N LEU A 575 16.91 -14.39 12.97
CA LEU A 575 15.92 -13.58 12.28
C LEU A 575 16.38 -13.26 10.86
N VAL A 576 15.51 -13.47 9.90
CA VAL A 576 15.70 -13.07 8.51
C VAL A 576 14.86 -11.82 8.23
N VAL A 577 15.50 -10.81 7.66
CA VAL A 577 14.90 -9.52 7.33
C VAL A 577 15.10 -9.21 5.86
N LEU A 578 14.02 -8.94 5.17
CA LEU A 578 14.02 -8.42 3.81
C LEU A 578 13.69 -6.93 3.84
N THR A 579 14.55 -6.10 3.25
CA THR A 579 14.34 -4.64 3.19
C THR A 579 13.56 -4.24 1.94
N GLU A 580 13.07 -3.00 1.93
CA GLU A 580 12.38 -2.41 0.77
C GLU A 580 13.22 -2.37 -0.52
N GLU A 581 14.55 -2.42 -0.45
CA GLU A 581 15.45 -2.51 -1.61
C GLU A 581 15.73 -3.95 -2.07
N ASN A 582 14.98 -4.95 -1.63
CA ASN A 582 15.21 -6.36 -1.89
C ASN A 582 16.59 -6.85 -1.41
N LYS A 583 17.10 -6.31 -0.29
CA LYS A 583 18.28 -6.83 0.39
C LYS A 583 17.87 -7.78 1.51
N LEU A 584 18.48 -8.94 1.54
CA LEU A 584 18.22 -9.99 2.52
C LEU A 584 19.32 -10.01 3.58
N PHE A 585 18.93 -9.91 4.85
CA PHE A 585 19.82 -9.96 6.00
C PHE A 585 19.39 -11.07 6.96
N GLU A 586 20.34 -11.74 7.57
CA GLU A 586 20.12 -12.68 8.66
C GLU A 586 20.85 -12.17 9.90
N PHE A 587 20.12 -12.04 11.01
CA PHE A 587 20.63 -11.57 12.30
C PHE A 587 20.58 -12.67 13.34
N ASN A 588 21.53 -12.67 14.29
CA ASN A 588 21.45 -13.47 15.49
C ASN A 588 20.64 -12.74 16.56
N ILE A 589 19.65 -13.43 17.16
CA ILE A 589 18.80 -12.95 18.24
C ILE A 589 19.38 -13.35 19.62
N GLY A 590 20.25 -14.38 19.68
CA GLY A 590 20.75 -14.99 20.91
C GLY A 590 21.52 -14.03 21.82
N THR A 591 21.52 -14.38 23.11
CA THR A 591 22.09 -13.65 24.25
C THR A 591 23.43 -13.03 23.97
N GLN A 592 23.54 -11.75 24.27
CA GLN A 592 24.85 -11.10 24.45
C GLN A 592 25.60 -11.84 25.56
N GLU A 593 26.57 -12.68 25.24
CA GLU A 593 27.65 -12.95 26.18
C GLU A 593 28.28 -11.60 26.49
N GLN A 594 28.23 -11.22 27.75
CA GLN A 594 28.83 -9.99 28.28
C GLN A 594 30.35 -10.01 28.05
N GLY A 595 30.77 -9.75 26.82
CA GLY A 595 32.15 -9.41 26.50
C GLY A 595 32.34 -7.93 26.79
N GLN A 596 33.00 -7.62 27.92
CA GLN A 596 33.50 -6.29 28.23
C GLN A 596 34.33 -5.74 27.08
N GLY A 597 33.75 -4.79 26.32
CA GLY A 597 34.45 -4.10 25.26
C GLY A 597 33.60 -2.95 24.75
N GLN A 598 33.78 -1.75 25.33
CA GLN A 598 33.29 -0.49 24.76
C GLN A 598 33.87 -0.30 23.36
N GLY A 599 33.05 -0.47 22.35
CA GLY A 599 33.37 -0.18 20.95
C GLY A 599 32.10 -0.14 20.13
N GLN A 600 31.68 1.04 19.71
CA GLN A 600 30.63 1.23 18.67
C GLN A 600 31.07 0.49 17.39
N GLY A 601 30.60 -0.75 17.21
CA GLY A 601 30.86 -1.57 16.04
C GLY A 601 29.59 -1.77 15.22
N GLN A 602 29.46 -1.09 14.11
CA GLN A 602 28.53 -1.46 13.05
C GLN A 602 28.78 -2.91 12.64
N GLY A 603 27.84 -3.82 12.91
CA GLY A 603 27.92 -5.23 12.48
C GLY A 603 27.71 -6.27 13.58
N GLN A 604 27.45 -5.90 14.81
CA GLN A 604 27.07 -6.82 15.88
C GLN A 604 25.63 -7.33 15.61
N GLY A 605 25.50 -8.59 15.31
CA GLY A 605 24.22 -9.25 15.06
C GLY A 605 24.09 -9.95 13.70
N LEU A 606 24.80 -9.52 12.65
CA LEU A 606 24.75 -10.20 11.34
C LEU A 606 25.46 -11.55 11.38
N THR A 607 24.81 -12.58 10.83
CA THR A 607 25.40 -13.90 10.68
C THR A 607 26.55 -13.92 9.65
N ALA A 608 27.38 -14.96 9.69
CA ALA A 608 28.46 -15.13 8.72
C ALA A 608 27.94 -15.23 7.27
N TRP A 609 26.79 -15.88 7.09
CA TRP A 609 26.11 -15.94 5.80
C TRP A 609 25.75 -14.55 5.27
N SER A 610 25.12 -13.74 6.11
CA SER A 610 24.67 -12.38 5.76
C SER A 610 25.86 -11.47 5.44
N LYS A 611 26.91 -11.45 6.26
CA LYS A 611 28.13 -10.66 6.01
C LYS A 611 28.78 -10.97 4.66
N ARG A 612 28.63 -12.20 4.19
CA ARG A 612 29.23 -12.66 2.93
C ARG A 612 28.31 -12.44 1.73
N ASN A 613 27.01 -12.73 1.86
CA ASN A 613 26.11 -12.89 0.72
C ASN A 613 25.13 -11.72 0.51
N SER A 614 24.80 -10.92 1.53
CA SER A 614 23.77 -9.88 1.44
C SER A 614 24.07 -8.79 0.39
N GLU A 615 25.35 -8.50 0.10
CA GLU A 615 25.73 -7.55 -0.95
C GLU A 615 25.77 -8.17 -2.36
N TYR A 616 25.72 -9.51 -2.47
CA TYR A 616 25.93 -10.24 -3.73
C TYR A 616 24.71 -11.07 -4.13
N LEU A 617 23.52 -10.59 -3.80
CA LEU A 617 22.29 -11.26 -4.17
C LEU A 617 22.13 -11.33 -5.70
N PRO A 618 21.51 -12.40 -6.25
CA PRO A 618 21.33 -12.57 -7.68
C PRO A 618 20.57 -11.40 -8.31
N ARG A 619 21.05 -10.92 -9.45
CA ARG A 619 20.42 -9.81 -10.17
C ARG A 619 18.98 -10.13 -10.57
N GLN A 620 18.67 -11.40 -10.82
CA GLN A 620 17.31 -11.85 -11.09
C GLN A 620 16.34 -11.48 -9.96
N PHE A 621 16.79 -11.49 -8.70
CA PHE A 621 16.01 -11.13 -7.55
C PHE A 621 16.04 -9.61 -7.28
N THR A 622 17.21 -8.97 -7.34
CA THR A 622 17.34 -7.54 -7.01
C THR A 622 16.72 -6.61 -8.05
N ALA A 623 16.62 -7.06 -9.31
CA ALA A 623 16.05 -6.29 -10.42
C ALA A 623 14.54 -6.54 -10.64
N LEU A 624 13.87 -7.23 -9.72
CA LEU A 624 12.45 -7.48 -9.81
C LEU A 624 11.64 -6.17 -9.74
N GLU A 625 10.75 -5.99 -10.68
CA GLU A 625 9.82 -4.86 -10.69
C GLU A 625 8.71 -5.00 -9.65
N ASP A 626 8.27 -6.24 -9.40
CA ASP A 626 7.23 -6.55 -8.42
C ASP A 626 7.83 -6.73 -7.02
N LYS A 627 7.19 -6.13 -6.03
CA LYS A 627 7.60 -6.30 -4.64
C LYS A 627 7.28 -7.71 -4.12
N PRO A 628 8.16 -8.27 -3.27
CA PRO A 628 7.85 -9.45 -2.48
C PRO A 628 6.56 -9.25 -1.66
N GLN A 629 5.68 -10.25 -1.68
CA GLN A 629 4.41 -10.22 -0.97
C GLN A 629 4.48 -10.92 0.38
N GLY A 630 5.35 -11.90 0.48
CA GLY A 630 5.53 -12.63 1.72
C GLY A 630 6.82 -13.44 1.72
N MET A 631 7.20 -13.82 2.92
CA MET A 631 8.39 -14.59 3.23
C MET A 631 8.08 -15.58 4.35
N PHE A 632 8.60 -16.78 4.24
CA PHE A 632 8.55 -17.79 5.30
C PHE A 632 9.80 -18.68 5.23
N VAL A 633 10.06 -19.38 6.29
CA VAL A 633 11.22 -20.27 6.38
C VAL A 633 10.74 -21.71 6.50
N GLN A 634 11.33 -22.58 5.70
CA GLN A 634 11.11 -24.02 5.79
C GLN A 634 12.47 -24.70 5.85
N SER A 635 12.75 -25.38 6.94
CA SER A 635 14.10 -25.92 7.26
C SER A 635 15.15 -24.79 7.20
N ASP A 636 16.13 -24.90 6.33
CA ASP A 636 17.20 -23.91 6.15
C ASP A 636 17.00 -22.99 4.93
N LYS A 637 15.86 -23.10 4.26
CA LYS A 637 15.53 -22.33 3.06
C LYS A 637 14.56 -21.20 3.40
N VAL A 638 14.91 -20.01 2.99
CA VAL A 638 14.02 -18.83 3.06
C VAL A 638 13.28 -18.74 1.73
N TRP A 639 11.99 -18.92 1.78
CA TRP A 639 11.09 -18.78 0.65
C TRP A 639 10.55 -17.37 0.59
N ILE A 640 10.63 -16.75 -0.59
CA ILE A 640 10.11 -15.41 -0.85
C ILE A 640 9.24 -15.50 -2.10
N TYR A 641 8.08 -14.88 -2.08
CA TYR A 641 7.19 -14.87 -3.22
C TYR A 641 6.65 -13.47 -3.51
N GLY A 642 6.43 -13.19 -4.77
CA GLY A 642 5.76 -11.99 -5.26
C GLY A 642 4.43 -12.32 -5.93
N THR A 643 3.96 -11.45 -6.81
CA THR A 643 2.68 -11.63 -7.50
C THR A 643 2.68 -12.77 -8.51
N THR A 644 3.79 -13.05 -9.18
CA THR A 644 3.88 -14.06 -10.25
C THR A 644 5.06 -14.99 -10.11
N TRP A 645 5.92 -14.76 -9.14
CA TRP A 645 7.17 -15.47 -8.96
C TRP A 645 7.33 -16.00 -7.52
N ILE A 646 8.09 -17.08 -7.42
CA ILE A 646 8.51 -17.68 -6.14
C ILE A 646 10.02 -17.96 -6.26
N CYS A 647 10.77 -17.65 -5.21
CA CYS A 647 12.17 -17.99 -5.09
C CYS A 647 12.50 -18.51 -3.70
N PHE A 648 13.64 -19.21 -3.58
CA PHE A 648 14.22 -19.50 -2.28
C PHE A 648 15.72 -19.22 -2.23
N PHE A 649 16.20 -18.95 -1.03
CA PHE A 649 17.61 -18.85 -0.67
C PHE A 649 17.93 -19.91 0.38
N ASP A 650 18.95 -20.72 0.14
CA ASP A 650 19.49 -21.68 1.10
C ASP A 650 20.55 -20.97 1.96
N LEU A 651 20.23 -20.73 3.23
CA LEU A 651 21.11 -19.98 4.15
C LEU A 651 22.31 -20.80 4.64
N THR A 652 22.39 -22.09 4.31
CA THR A 652 23.55 -22.93 4.60
C THR A 652 24.61 -22.83 3.50
N LYS A 653 24.22 -22.40 2.30
CA LYS A 653 25.07 -22.37 1.12
C LYS A 653 25.44 -20.93 0.74
N ASN A 654 26.66 -20.77 0.23
CA ASN A 654 27.08 -19.48 -0.28
C ASN A 654 26.56 -19.28 -1.70
N ILE A 655 26.04 -18.06 -1.94
CA ILE A 655 25.62 -17.65 -3.27
C ILE A 655 26.85 -17.55 -4.18
N PRO A 656 26.86 -18.18 -5.37
CA PRO A 656 27.99 -18.10 -6.27
C PRO A 656 28.18 -16.66 -6.75
N ILE A 657 29.28 -16.05 -6.36
CA ILE A 657 29.64 -14.68 -6.76
C ILE A 657 30.12 -14.76 -8.21
N ASN A 658 29.35 -14.18 -9.12
CA ASN A 658 29.74 -14.11 -10.51
C ASN A 658 31.08 -13.35 -10.64
N LYS A 659 32.07 -13.92 -11.35
CA LYS A 659 33.43 -13.35 -11.47
C LYS A 659 33.41 -11.90 -11.99
N MET A 660 32.37 -11.50 -12.71
CA MET A 660 32.15 -10.12 -13.16
C MET A 660 32.00 -9.11 -12.01
N TYR A 661 31.30 -9.47 -10.94
CA TYR A 661 31.17 -8.57 -9.78
C TYR A 661 32.48 -8.39 -9.01
N LYS A 662 33.32 -9.43 -8.96
CA LYS A 662 34.68 -9.32 -8.40
C LYS A 662 35.52 -8.28 -9.14
N ASN A 663 35.42 -8.21 -10.45
CA ASN A 663 36.20 -7.26 -11.26
C ASN A 663 35.69 -5.81 -11.11
N LEU A 664 34.38 -5.61 -10.95
CA LEU A 664 33.80 -4.29 -10.68
C LEU A 664 34.16 -3.78 -9.27
N SER A 665 34.12 -4.63 -8.25
CA SER A 665 34.53 -4.25 -6.90
C SER A 665 36.03 -4.00 -6.77
N ILE A 666 36.86 -4.73 -7.50
CA ILE A 666 38.32 -4.51 -7.54
C ILE A 666 38.65 -3.25 -8.34
N GLY A 667 37.90 -2.92 -9.40
CA GLY A 667 38.01 -1.67 -10.15
C GLY A 667 37.74 -0.43 -9.29
N ARG A 668 36.72 -0.48 -8.45
CA ARG A 668 36.40 0.61 -7.50
C ARG A 668 37.51 0.83 -6.46
N LYS A 669 38.26 -0.18 -6.05
CA LYS A 669 39.40 -0.04 -5.11
C LYS A 669 40.68 0.48 -5.76
N ARG A 670 40.83 0.44 -7.07
CA ARG A 670 42.07 0.84 -7.78
C ARG A 670 42.06 2.27 -8.33
N ASN A 671 40.93 2.92 -8.46
CA ASN A 671 40.90 4.31 -8.88
C ASN A 671 41.19 5.26 -7.72
N ARG A 672 42.47 5.40 -7.43
CA ARG A 672 43.06 6.35 -6.46
C ARG A 672 43.07 7.80 -6.97
N SER A 673 42.52 8.09 -8.12
CA SER A 673 42.36 9.44 -8.68
C SER A 673 40.94 9.94 -8.43
N GLY A 674 40.64 10.37 -7.25
CA GLY A 674 39.68 11.41 -6.84
C GLY A 674 38.30 11.58 -7.50
N LEU A 675 37.93 10.75 -8.45
CA LEU A 675 36.61 10.74 -9.08
C LEU A 675 35.79 9.58 -8.49
N THR A 676 35.09 9.88 -7.42
CA THR A 676 33.93 9.09 -7.03
C THR A 676 32.88 9.27 -8.13
N ILE A 677 32.73 8.28 -8.98
CA ILE A 677 31.54 8.17 -9.84
C ILE A 677 30.38 7.92 -8.88
N ASN A 678 29.59 8.93 -8.63
CA ASN A 678 28.35 8.83 -7.88
C ASN A 678 27.41 7.91 -8.66
N ASP A 679 26.65 7.07 -7.97
CA ASP A 679 25.61 6.23 -8.58
C ASP A 679 24.54 7.03 -9.36
N ALA A 680 24.49 8.36 -9.18
CA ALA A 680 23.68 9.30 -9.93
C ALA A 680 24.16 9.48 -11.40
N ASP A 681 25.46 9.38 -11.66
CA ASP A 681 26.01 9.54 -13.03
C ASP A 681 25.74 8.32 -13.93
N TYR A 682 25.35 7.19 -13.34
CA TYR A 682 24.93 6.00 -14.09
C TYR A 682 23.47 6.06 -14.61
N LEU A 683 22.69 7.00 -14.13
CA LEU A 683 21.29 7.16 -14.55
C LEU A 683 21.09 8.24 -15.61
N ASP A 684 22.04 9.18 -15.79
CA ASP A 684 21.87 10.34 -16.67
C ASP A 684 22.83 10.41 -17.86
N GLY A 685 23.76 9.50 -17.98
CA GLY A 685 24.73 9.51 -19.07
C GLY A 685 24.90 8.14 -19.71
N GLU A 686 24.40 8.00 -20.93
CA GLU A 686 24.74 6.95 -21.88
C GLU A 686 23.98 5.62 -21.79
N GLU A 687 22.76 5.63 -22.28
CA GLU A 687 22.17 4.44 -22.91
C GLU A 687 23.12 3.74 -23.90
N ALA A 688 24.09 4.46 -24.47
CA ALA A 688 25.09 3.93 -25.40
C ALA A 688 26.12 3.01 -24.72
N SER A 689 26.58 3.33 -23.51
CA SER A 689 27.57 2.46 -22.81
C SER A 689 26.95 1.21 -22.23
N VAL A 690 25.70 1.31 -21.74
CA VAL A 690 24.93 0.14 -21.27
C VAL A 690 24.59 -0.77 -22.44
N HIS A 691 24.22 -0.23 -23.59
CA HIS A 691 23.95 -1.02 -24.81
C HIS A 691 25.20 -1.69 -25.38
N GLN A 692 26.38 -1.07 -25.30
CA GLN A 692 27.62 -1.70 -25.69
C GLN A 692 28.06 -2.80 -24.71
N ILE A 693 27.86 -2.58 -23.42
CA ILE A 693 28.09 -3.61 -22.39
C ILE A 693 27.08 -4.76 -22.54
N GLU A 694 25.81 -4.49 -22.80
CA GLU A 694 24.79 -5.51 -23.07
C GLU A 694 25.01 -6.24 -24.39
N GLN A 695 25.46 -5.58 -25.45
CA GLN A 695 25.82 -6.24 -26.71
C GLN A 695 27.09 -7.07 -26.58
N GLY A 696 28.11 -6.60 -25.85
CA GLY A 696 29.28 -7.38 -25.52
C GLY A 696 28.96 -8.61 -24.63
N MET A 697 28.01 -8.49 -23.70
CA MET A 697 27.48 -9.59 -22.91
C MET A 697 26.66 -10.58 -23.74
N LYS A 698 25.85 -10.11 -24.69
CA LYS A 698 25.00 -10.99 -25.53
C LYS A 698 25.80 -11.89 -26.45
N GLN A 699 26.97 -11.46 -26.94
CA GLN A 699 27.73 -12.24 -27.90
C GLN A 699 28.81 -13.14 -27.30
N SER A 700 29.35 -12.84 -26.11
CA SER A 700 30.45 -13.67 -25.55
C SER A 700 30.13 -14.31 -24.18
N GLY A 701 29.21 -13.75 -23.41
CA GLY A 701 28.92 -14.20 -22.06
C GLY A 701 27.77 -15.22 -21.97
N LEU A 702 26.72 -15.01 -22.75
CA LEU A 702 25.55 -15.91 -22.75
C LEU A 702 25.87 -17.26 -23.43
N ASP A 703 26.68 -17.28 -24.46
CA ASP A 703 27.05 -18.50 -25.14
C ASP A 703 28.07 -19.30 -24.31
N LYS A 704 28.99 -18.65 -23.60
CA LYS A 704 29.88 -19.31 -22.63
C LYS A 704 29.15 -19.78 -21.38
N MET A 705 28.13 -19.03 -20.90
CA MET A 705 27.26 -19.53 -19.83
C MET A 705 26.38 -20.69 -20.26
N ARG A 706 25.88 -20.70 -21.49
CA ARG A 706 25.13 -21.84 -22.03
C ARG A 706 26.02 -23.06 -22.25
N GLN A 707 27.29 -22.89 -22.65
CA GLN A 707 28.26 -23.99 -22.74
C GLN A 707 28.63 -24.52 -21.36
N HIS A 708 28.93 -23.66 -20.36
CA HIS A 708 29.22 -24.11 -18.99
C HIS A 708 28.02 -24.81 -18.31
N ILE A 709 26.80 -24.41 -18.60
CA ILE A 709 25.60 -25.11 -18.12
C ILE A 709 25.39 -26.43 -18.86
N LYS A 710 25.83 -26.53 -20.11
CA LYS A 710 25.85 -27.81 -20.87
C LYS A 710 26.95 -28.76 -20.41
N ASP A 711 28.15 -28.25 -20.19
CA ASP A 711 29.31 -29.07 -19.78
C ASP A 711 29.18 -29.62 -18.34
N GLU A 712 28.42 -28.96 -17.46
CA GLU A 712 28.05 -29.50 -16.12
C GLU A 712 26.84 -30.46 -16.16
N GLY A 713 26.16 -30.59 -17.31
CA GLY A 713 24.95 -31.41 -17.48
C GLY A 713 25.15 -32.72 -18.22
N GLU A 714 26.34 -32.98 -18.77
CA GLU A 714 26.58 -34.21 -19.59
C GLU A 714 27.10 -35.42 -18.79
N ASP A 715 27.41 -35.29 -17.50
CA ASP A 715 27.90 -36.39 -16.64
C ASP A 715 26.82 -37.04 -15.74
N GLU A 716 25.53 -36.76 -15.91
CA GLU A 716 24.46 -37.42 -15.15
C GLU A 716 23.65 -38.37 -16.03
N GLU A 717 23.85 -39.66 -15.82
CA GLU A 717 23.06 -40.78 -16.34
C GLU A 717 21.55 -40.59 -16.05
N GLN A 718 20.75 -41.00 -17.01
CA GLN A 718 19.30 -41.01 -17.02
C GLN A 718 18.72 -41.64 -15.73
N LEU A 719 18.29 -40.82 -14.77
CA LEU A 719 17.41 -41.20 -13.69
C LEU A 719 16.01 -40.67 -14.00
N GLU A 720 15.01 -41.45 -13.66
CA GLU A 720 13.57 -41.23 -13.95
C GLU A 720 13.11 -39.82 -13.66
N ALA A 721 12.38 -39.18 -14.58
CA ALA A 721 12.16 -37.72 -14.70
C ALA A 721 11.40 -37.04 -13.54
N GLY A 722 10.89 -37.79 -12.57
CA GLY A 722 10.18 -37.23 -11.40
C GLY A 722 11.10 -36.97 -10.20
N ASP A 723 12.02 -37.86 -9.92
CA ASP A 723 12.89 -37.74 -8.74
C ASP A 723 14.13 -36.86 -8.99
N ALA A 724 14.54 -36.70 -10.26
CA ALA A 724 15.69 -35.91 -10.65
C ALA A 724 15.50 -34.39 -10.46
N GLU A 725 14.28 -33.86 -10.65
CA GLU A 725 13.99 -32.41 -10.39
C GLU A 725 14.04 -32.07 -8.90
N ILE A 726 13.62 -32.98 -8.02
CA ILE A 726 13.60 -32.79 -6.57
C ILE A 726 15.02 -32.77 -6.01
N ASN A 727 15.86 -33.70 -6.42
CA ASN A 727 17.26 -33.76 -5.97
C ASN A 727 18.12 -32.62 -6.52
N ALA A 728 17.79 -32.05 -7.68
CA ALA A 728 18.49 -30.92 -8.25
C ALA A 728 18.21 -29.58 -7.52
N LEU A 729 17.02 -29.43 -6.91
CA LEU A 729 16.66 -28.25 -6.12
C LEU A 729 17.41 -28.19 -4.79
N ASP A 730 17.71 -29.31 -4.18
CA ASP A 730 18.42 -29.35 -2.90
C ASP A 730 19.90 -28.98 -3.01
N LYS A 731 20.47 -29.02 -4.18
CA LYS A 731 21.87 -28.62 -4.44
C LYS A 731 22.04 -27.12 -4.69
N LYS A 732 20.94 -26.35 -4.94
CA LYS A 732 21.01 -24.95 -5.34
C LYS A 732 21.01 -24.02 -4.13
N ALA A 733 21.89 -23.01 -4.11
CA ALA A 733 21.88 -21.93 -3.13
C ALA A 733 20.77 -20.89 -3.37
N PHE A 734 20.31 -20.78 -4.62
CA PHE A 734 19.23 -19.90 -5.06
C PHE A 734 18.45 -20.53 -6.20
N TRP A 735 17.15 -20.39 -6.16
CA TRP A 735 16.27 -20.82 -7.24
C TRP A 735 15.09 -19.87 -7.36
N MET A 736 14.58 -19.66 -8.56
CA MET A 736 13.45 -18.79 -8.86
C MET A 736 12.61 -19.35 -10.01
N THR A 737 11.30 -19.15 -9.92
CA THR A 737 10.34 -19.50 -10.96
C THR A 737 9.24 -18.46 -11.11
N GLU A 738 8.78 -18.25 -12.35
CA GLU A 738 7.70 -17.34 -12.72
C GLU A 738 6.49 -18.08 -13.34
N LYS A 739 6.35 -19.38 -13.03
CA LYS A 739 5.33 -20.24 -13.64
C LYS A 739 3.91 -20.06 -13.08
N TYR A 740 3.75 -19.24 -12.04
CA TYR A 740 2.49 -19.11 -11.32
C TYR A 740 1.63 -17.98 -11.88
N ARG A 741 0.30 -18.13 -11.69
CA ARG A 741 -0.69 -17.05 -11.88
C ARG A 741 -0.58 -16.07 -10.72
N PRO A 742 -1.30 -14.93 -10.72
CA PRO A 742 -1.22 -14.02 -9.59
C PRO A 742 -1.39 -14.72 -8.25
N ILE A 743 -0.32 -14.73 -7.46
CA ILE A 743 -0.22 -15.42 -6.18
C ILE A 743 -0.84 -14.51 -5.11
N MET A 744 -1.63 -15.08 -4.22
CA MET A 744 -2.11 -14.39 -3.03
C MET A 744 -1.30 -14.76 -1.79
N LYS A 745 -1.00 -16.04 -1.62
CA LYS A 745 -0.21 -16.55 -0.50
C LYS A 745 0.57 -17.78 -0.92
N VAL A 746 1.78 -17.91 -0.40
CA VAL A 746 2.53 -19.17 -0.35
C VAL A 746 2.87 -19.44 1.10
N ALA A 747 2.66 -20.65 1.55
CA ALA A 747 2.98 -21.07 2.89
C ALA A 747 3.49 -22.52 2.91
N ASN A 748 4.09 -22.87 4.04
CA ASN A 748 4.44 -24.25 4.35
C ASN A 748 3.17 -25.10 4.48
N PHE A 749 3.22 -26.34 4.04
CA PHE A 749 2.07 -27.26 4.05
C PHE A 749 2.49 -28.68 4.46
N GLY A 750 3.39 -28.77 5.43
CA GLY A 750 4.05 -29.97 5.90
C GLY A 750 5.54 -29.98 5.59
N GLU A 751 6.26 -31.00 6.00
CA GLU A 751 7.74 -31.04 5.94
C GLU A 751 8.31 -30.86 4.52
N ASN A 752 7.64 -31.41 3.50
CA ASN A 752 8.10 -31.37 2.10
C ASN A 752 7.05 -30.84 1.11
N ALA A 753 6.04 -30.12 1.56
CA ALA A 753 4.98 -29.59 0.72
C ALA A 753 4.82 -28.08 0.86
N LEU A 754 4.40 -27.44 -0.22
CA LEU A 754 4.02 -26.02 -0.24
C LEU A 754 2.59 -25.87 -0.75
N VAL A 755 1.86 -24.95 -0.17
CA VAL A 755 0.60 -24.48 -0.75
C VAL A 755 0.79 -23.15 -1.46
N VAL A 756 0.31 -23.08 -2.70
CA VAL A 756 0.31 -21.84 -3.50
C VAL A 756 -1.15 -21.47 -3.80
N ILE A 757 -1.61 -20.38 -3.24
CA ILE A 757 -2.96 -19.87 -3.42
C ILE A 757 -2.93 -18.83 -4.53
N GLU A 758 -3.51 -19.18 -5.68
CA GLU A 758 -3.54 -18.36 -6.89
C GLU A 758 -4.90 -17.69 -7.05
N ARG A 759 -4.91 -16.45 -7.52
CA ARG A 759 -6.14 -15.77 -7.91
C ARG A 759 -6.62 -16.24 -9.28
N PRO A 760 -7.85 -16.72 -9.43
CA PRO A 760 -8.42 -17.04 -10.73
C PRO A 760 -8.60 -15.77 -11.59
N TYR A 761 -8.25 -15.84 -12.87
CA TYR A 761 -8.42 -14.68 -13.78
C TYR A 761 -9.88 -14.25 -13.97
N PHE A 762 -10.83 -15.16 -13.90
CA PHE A 762 -12.25 -14.87 -14.03
C PHE A 762 -12.83 -14.10 -12.84
N ALA A 763 -12.12 -14.04 -11.70
CA ALA A 763 -12.53 -13.24 -10.56
C ALA A 763 -12.31 -11.72 -10.76
N LEU A 764 -11.64 -11.34 -11.84
CA LEU A 764 -11.39 -9.94 -12.18
C LEU A 764 -12.33 -9.49 -13.31
N PRO A 765 -12.80 -8.24 -13.30
CA PRO A 765 -13.61 -7.72 -14.41
C PRO A 765 -12.78 -7.70 -15.69
N THR A 766 -13.20 -8.46 -16.69
CA THR A 766 -12.52 -8.57 -18.00
C THR A 766 -13.12 -7.65 -19.05
N THR A 767 -14.37 -7.26 -18.89
CA THR A 767 -15.10 -6.38 -19.81
C THR A 767 -15.23 -4.99 -19.20
N PRO A 768 -15.10 -3.91 -19.99
CA PRO A 768 -15.36 -2.56 -19.50
C PRO A 768 -16.83 -2.42 -19.10
N ALA A 769 -17.10 -1.63 -18.06
CA ALA A 769 -18.47 -1.29 -17.65
C ALA A 769 -19.16 -0.40 -18.66
N PHE A 770 -18.38 0.43 -19.36
CA PHE A 770 -18.86 1.28 -20.44
C PHE A 770 -18.40 0.73 -21.80
N ASP A 771 -19.37 0.35 -22.65
CA ASP A 771 -19.13 -0.06 -24.02
C ASP A 771 -19.88 0.89 -24.97
N LEU A 772 -19.12 1.53 -25.83
CA LEU A 772 -19.69 2.40 -26.86
C LEU A 772 -20.53 1.55 -27.84
N PRO A 773 -21.76 1.96 -28.15
CA PRO A 773 -22.54 1.28 -29.17
C PRO A 773 -21.77 1.27 -30.49
N LYS A 774 -21.49 0.08 -31.01
CA LYS A 774 -20.86 -0.05 -32.32
C LYS A 774 -21.82 0.52 -33.36
N LEU A 775 -21.42 1.62 -33.99
CA LEU A 775 -22.10 2.10 -35.19
C LEU A 775 -22.07 0.96 -36.21
N ARG A 776 -23.20 0.33 -36.43
CA ARG A 776 -23.42 -0.51 -37.63
C ARG A 776 -23.65 0.44 -38.79
N VAL A 777 -22.61 0.58 -39.62
CA VAL A 777 -22.72 1.26 -40.92
C VAL A 777 -23.50 0.36 -41.86
#